data_608134be4bffa106b4f6f82486949feb
#
_entry.id   608134be4bffa106b4f6f82486949feb
#
_cell.length_a   1.000
_cell.length_b   1.000
_cell.length_c   1.000
_cell.angle_alpha   90.00
_cell.angle_beta   90.00
_cell.angle_gamma   90.00
#
_symmetry.space_group_name_H-M   'P 1'
#
loop_
_entity.id
_entity.type
_entity.pdbx_description
1 polymer ?
#
loop_
_entity_poly.entity_id
_entity_poly.type
_entity_poly.pdbx_seq_one_letter_code
_entity_poly.pdbx_strand_id
1 'polypeptide(L)'
;MGRTPRWIAALSRNMVALLSTIAFGGLMYAVLFLGILSAGVEISNAGNFILHEDADPVVLPPILTPSKVYAADIEEPVWEFKAEINRRPIKLEEMPQSIVDAVLAAEDDNFFEHKGVDAKAIIRAFRSNFEAGTTVQGGSTITQQLVKNDFFIDDEEGVADQTLERKIQEAFMALRLERRLPKEQILERYLNTVYLGNGAYGVQSASQLYYGKPASELTIGEAALLAGIIASPQAWEPYTHPEKALERRSLVVDRLHTLQWITKAQRDELKDQELVDLPTEKYIQFEASTRDYFIQTVLMELLRGNILPGNSQEKYDQVFYGGLEIVTTLRSDLQELAEQAVKDHPPITSQCKRHTCEAALASVDARTGAVLALYGGENFQETKFNLATQGKRQSGSSFKPFGLIAALERGYSPYDIFDGSSGCHYKGDLSGKSVQSHGGPMTLWEGTYRSINCVFVNVVNQIGARAVLDTAYKLGIETKQGEYPSVVLGGLDPGVSPLEMAGAYATIAAEGVRHKTHLIQEVRTSTGEVIYQATPEVSERVLNENVARTAVWILKDVVEKGTAYRRGRIGRPAAGKTGTTNDRRDAWFIGFTPQIATAVWVGNPNSATMTGYFGGQLPTAIWNQYMTGAHEDLEIEEFHEPDLVNYRRERRIGSFRIRPTPTRSTLPPGAPRPLVPSSTTAGPG
;
A
#
# COMPACT_ATOMS: atom_id res chain seq x y z
N MET A 1 46.00 45.83 -33.60
CA MET A 1 45.04 44.76 -33.17
C MET A 1 44.12 45.36 -32.11
N GLY A 2 42.91 45.76 -32.53
CA GLY A 2 41.97 46.52 -31.70
C GLY A 2 41.23 45.58 -30.71
N ARG A 3 41.28 45.93 -29.43
CA ARG A 3 40.46 45.27 -28.38
C ARG A 3 39.02 45.75 -28.54
N THR A 4 38.11 44.84 -28.85
CA THR A 4 36.67 45.11 -28.83
C THR A 4 36.24 45.61 -27.44
N PRO A 5 35.47 46.71 -27.36
CA PRO A 5 35.06 47.29 -26.09
C PRO A 5 34.18 46.32 -25.27
N ARG A 6 34.46 46.19 -23.97
CA ARG A 6 33.75 45.29 -23.05
C ARG A 6 32.22 45.44 -23.04
N TRP A 7 31.67 46.57 -23.42
CA TRP A 7 30.23 46.81 -23.49
C TRP A 7 29.56 46.09 -24.68
N ILE A 8 30.26 45.88 -25.83
CA ILE A 8 29.75 45.13 -26.99
C ILE A 8 29.61 43.62 -26.62
N ALA A 9 30.55 43.07 -25.86
CA ALA A 9 30.49 41.70 -25.38
C ALA A 9 29.36 41.46 -24.31
N ALA A 10 29.04 42.48 -23.52
CA ALA A 10 27.94 42.43 -22.56
C ALA A 10 26.57 42.52 -23.26
N LEU A 11 26.46 43.38 -24.29
CA LEU A 11 25.23 43.49 -25.10
C LEU A 11 24.93 42.24 -25.90
N SER A 12 25.94 41.56 -26.47
CA SER A 12 25.74 40.30 -27.20
C SER A 12 25.32 39.15 -26.23
N ARG A 13 25.87 39.13 -25.02
CA ARG A 13 25.54 38.08 -24.01
C ARG A 13 24.11 38.25 -23.47
N ASN A 14 23.69 39.49 -23.24
CA ASN A 14 22.33 39.77 -22.79
C ASN A 14 21.29 39.56 -23.91
N MET A 15 21.66 39.82 -25.17
CA MET A 15 20.82 39.58 -26.34
C MET A 15 20.68 38.10 -26.64
N VAL A 16 21.74 37.30 -26.46
CA VAL A 16 21.69 35.84 -26.56
C VAL A 16 20.86 35.25 -25.43
N ALA A 17 20.99 35.73 -24.18
CA ALA A 17 20.15 35.36 -23.07
C ALA A 17 18.67 35.68 -23.30
N LEU A 18 18.36 36.87 -23.82
CA LEU A 18 16.99 37.27 -24.15
C LEU A 18 16.42 36.44 -25.31
N LEU A 19 17.19 36.18 -26.35
CA LEU A 19 16.76 35.33 -27.47
C LEU A 19 16.59 33.85 -27.06
N SER A 20 17.45 33.34 -26.17
CA SER A 20 17.27 31.99 -25.60
C SER A 20 16.04 31.90 -24.72
N THR A 21 15.73 32.92 -23.93
CA THR A 21 14.51 32.96 -23.08
C THR A 21 13.26 33.05 -23.95
N ILE A 22 13.29 33.86 -25.05
CA ILE A 22 12.17 33.93 -26.00
C ILE A 22 12.01 32.64 -26.79
N ALA A 23 13.11 32.00 -27.22
CA ALA A 23 13.08 30.71 -27.92
C ALA A 23 12.60 29.56 -27.00
N PHE A 24 13.01 29.56 -25.74
CA PHE A 24 12.59 28.59 -24.74
C PHE A 24 11.12 28.79 -24.34
N GLY A 25 10.68 30.04 -24.16
CA GLY A 25 9.27 30.38 -23.93
C GLY A 25 8.39 30.04 -25.14
N GLY A 26 8.87 30.29 -26.35
CA GLY A 26 8.20 29.92 -27.60
C GLY A 26 8.12 28.42 -27.82
N LEU A 27 9.17 27.69 -27.46
CA LEU A 27 9.19 26.20 -27.50
C LEU A 27 8.24 25.58 -26.44
N MET A 28 8.22 26.15 -25.24
CA MET A 28 7.26 25.73 -24.19
C MET A 28 5.81 26.04 -24.62
N TYR A 29 5.57 27.19 -25.24
CA TYR A 29 4.25 27.53 -25.78
C TYR A 29 3.86 26.62 -26.95
N ALA A 30 4.81 26.26 -27.80
CA ALA A 30 4.58 25.33 -28.92
C ALA A 30 4.36 23.87 -28.41
N VAL A 31 5.07 23.41 -27.39
CA VAL A 31 4.87 22.11 -26.77
C VAL A 31 3.53 22.05 -26.02
N LEU A 32 3.15 23.10 -25.31
CA LEU A 32 1.81 23.23 -24.70
C LEU A 32 0.72 23.29 -25.78
N PHE A 33 0.93 24.04 -26.86
CA PHE A 33 -0.05 24.21 -27.95
C PHE A 33 -0.14 22.95 -28.84
N LEU A 34 0.96 22.26 -29.09
CA LEU A 34 0.97 20.97 -29.78
C LEU A 34 0.41 19.85 -28.89
N GLY A 35 0.64 19.88 -27.58
CA GLY A 35 -0.01 19.01 -26.62
C GLY A 35 -1.52 19.20 -26.59
N ILE A 36 -1.99 20.47 -26.62
CA ILE A 36 -3.42 20.82 -26.72
C ILE A 36 -4.00 20.42 -28.09
N LEU A 37 -3.24 20.53 -29.19
CA LEU A 37 -3.69 20.13 -30.53
C LEU A 37 -3.68 18.61 -30.72
N SER A 38 -2.73 17.88 -30.14
CA SER A 38 -2.73 16.39 -30.19
C SER A 38 -3.79 15.80 -29.26
N ALA A 39 -4.06 16.42 -28.11
CA ALA A 39 -5.20 16.09 -27.25
C ALA A 39 -6.55 16.50 -27.85
N GLY A 40 -6.57 17.41 -28.82
CA GLY A 40 -7.78 17.93 -29.46
C GLY A 40 -8.58 16.89 -30.24
N VAL A 41 -7.99 15.74 -30.59
CA VAL A 41 -8.68 14.63 -31.25
C VAL A 41 -9.37 13.72 -30.22
N GLU A 42 -8.84 13.60 -29.00
CA GLU A 42 -9.48 12.85 -27.91
C GLU A 42 -10.41 13.73 -27.05
N ILE A 43 -10.22 15.05 -27.02
CA ILE A 43 -11.11 16.04 -26.36
C ILE A 43 -12.52 16.02 -26.97
N SER A 44 -12.70 15.56 -28.21
CA SER A 44 -14.03 15.43 -28.80
C SER A 44 -14.88 14.35 -28.08
N ASN A 45 -14.28 13.33 -27.54
CA ASN A 45 -14.97 12.28 -26.77
C ASN A 45 -15.15 12.67 -25.29
N ALA A 46 -14.19 13.39 -24.70
CA ALA A 46 -14.34 14.00 -23.39
C ALA A 46 -15.33 15.17 -23.42
N GLY A 47 -15.44 15.91 -24.55
CA GLY A 47 -16.38 17.01 -24.73
C GLY A 47 -17.85 16.59 -24.67
N ASN A 48 -18.18 15.36 -25.03
CA ASN A 48 -19.55 14.84 -24.91
C ASN A 48 -19.97 14.51 -23.47
N PHE A 49 -19.01 14.16 -22.60
CA PHE A 49 -19.26 14.01 -21.16
C PHE A 49 -19.47 15.36 -20.45
N ILE A 50 -18.92 16.43 -21.05
CA ILE A 50 -18.90 17.77 -20.47
C ILE A 50 -20.16 18.61 -20.80
N LEU A 51 -21.01 18.19 -21.75
CA LEU A 51 -22.12 18.99 -22.30
C LEU A 51 -23.52 18.53 -21.88
N HIS A 52 -23.66 17.53 -21.02
CA HIS A 52 -24.97 17.22 -20.44
C HIS A 52 -25.27 18.20 -19.29
N GLU A 53 -26.01 19.20 -19.68
CA GLU A 53 -26.64 20.23 -18.88
C GLU A 53 -28.02 19.70 -18.41
N ASP A 54 -28.02 18.87 -17.37
CA ASP A 54 -29.22 18.62 -16.57
C ASP A 54 -28.78 18.33 -15.14
N ALA A 55 -28.83 19.37 -14.31
CA ALA A 55 -28.67 19.22 -12.88
C ALA A 55 -30.00 18.66 -12.32
N ASP A 56 -29.97 17.44 -11.85
CA ASP A 56 -31.05 16.89 -11.07
C ASP A 56 -31.34 17.73 -9.81
N PRO A 57 -32.61 17.90 -9.42
CA PRO A 57 -32.96 18.66 -8.23
C PRO A 57 -32.36 18.01 -6.98
N VAL A 58 -31.95 18.83 -6.04
CA VAL A 58 -31.53 18.38 -4.71
C VAL A 58 -32.69 17.64 -4.06
N VAL A 59 -32.62 16.32 -4.03
CA VAL A 59 -33.57 15.47 -3.31
C VAL A 59 -33.19 15.49 -1.83
N LEU A 60 -34.11 15.92 -0.98
CA LEU A 60 -33.94 15.84 0.47
C LEU A 60 -33.73 14.37 0.89
N PRO A 61 -32.77 14.07 1.76
CA PRO A 61 -32.52 12.70 2.18
C PRO A 61 -33.76 12.10 2.87
N PRO A 62 -34.07 10.82 2.66
CA PRO A 62 -35.14 10.14 3.36
C PRO A 62 -34.85 10.07 4.87
N ILE A 63 -35.89 9.70 5.64
CA ILE A 63 -35.83 9.54 7.09
C ILE A 63 -34.57 8.79 7.51
N LEU A 64 -33.78 9.39 8.38
CA LEU A 64 -32.48 8.90 8.85
C LEU A 64 -32.59 7.48 9.43
N THR A 65 -32.20 6.48 8.65
CA THR A 65 -32.16 5.09 9.07
C THR A 65 -30.72 4.62 9.03
N PRO A 66 -30.15 4.12 10.12
CA PRO A 66 -28.77 3.59 10.11
C PRO A 66 -28.66 2.40 9.18
N SER A 67 -27.59 2.33 8.39
CA SER A 67 -27.32 1.17 7.59
C SER A 67 -26.77 0.04 8.42
N LYS A 68 -27.14 -1.19 8.08
CA LYS A 68 -26.79 -2.41 8.81
C LYS A 68 -25.78 -3.23 8.03
N VAL A 69 -24.82 -3.78 8.73
CA VAL A 69 -23.77 -4.65 8.17
C VAL A 69 -23.97 -6.07 8.68
N TYR A 70 -23.99 -7.01 7.77
CA TYR A 70 -24.17 -8.44 8.04
C TYR A 70 -22.89 -9.18 7.72
N ALA A 71 -22.55 -10.17 8.56
CA ALA A 71 -21.53 -11.15 8.22
C ALA A 71 -22.14 -12.24 7.33
N ALA A 72 -21.29 -13.01 6.64
CA ALA A 72 -21.74 -14.06 5.72
C ALA A 72 -22.35 -15.29 6.43
N ASP A 73 -22.08 -15.45 7.70
CA ASP A 73 -22.44 -16.61 8.52
C ASP A 73 -23.49 -16.32 9.61
N ILE A 74 -23.97 -15.08 9.72
CA ILE A 74 -24.91 -14.65 10.77
C ILE A 74 -26.05 -13.83 10.15
N GLU A 75 -27.30 -14.16 10.49
CA GLU A 75 -28.49 -13.45 10.03
C GLU A 75 -28.71 -12.10 10.72
N GLU A 76 -28.22 -11.97 11.97
CA GLU A 76 -28.33 -10.72 12.72
C GLU A 76 -27.23 -9.72 12.27
N PRO A 77 -27.52 -8.42 12.26
CA PRO A 77 -26.52 -7.42 11.90
C PRO A 77 -25.37 -7.42 12.91
N VAL A 78 -24.15 -7.55 12.40
CA VAL A 78 -22.93 -7.49 13.23
C VAL A 78 -22.52 -6.05 13.56
N TRP A 79 -23.07 -5.08 12.80
CA TRP A 79 -22.76 -3.66 12.94
C TRP A 79 -23.89 -2.77 12.40
N GLU A 80 -23.97 -1.54 12.93
CA GLU A 80 -24.83 -0.48 12.39
C GLU A 80 -24.01 0.80 12.19
N PHE A 81 -24.07 1.38 10.99
CA PHE A 81 -23.50 2.70 10.72
C PHE A 81 -24.49 3.78 11.21
N LYS A 82 -24.30 4.20 12.46
CA LYS A 82 -25.07 5.29 13.04
C LYS A 82 -24.30 6.59 12.83
N ALA A 83 -24.95 7.58 12.24
CA ALA A 83 -24.40 8.91 12.27
C ALA A 83 -24.41 9.40 13.72
N GLU A 84 -23.27 9.83 14.22
CA GLU A 84 -23.26 10.61 15.46
C GLU A 84 -24.02 11.91 15.20
N ILE A 85 -24.91 12.28 16.12
CA ILE A 85 -25.78 13.45 16.02
C ILE A 85 -24.98 14.77 15.85
N ASN A 86 -23.69 14.76 16.07
CA ASN A 86 -22.77 15.90 15.95
C ASN A 86 -22.02 16.02 14.61
N ARG A 87 -22.25 15.15 13.63
CA ARG A 87 -21.61 15.24 12.30
C ARG A 87 -22.48 15.98 11.30
N ARG A 88 -22.74 17.23 11.57
CA ARG A 88 -23.28 18.13 10.54
C ARG A 88 -22.12 18.69 9.73
N PRO A 89 -22.17 18.69 8.40
CA PRO A 89 -21.33 19.59 7.64
C PRO A 89 -21.55 20.98 8.24
N ILE A 90 -20.51 21.59 8.73
CA ILE A 90 -20.60 22.91 9.31
C ILE A 90 -20.45 23.95 8.21
N LYS A 91 -21.19 25.07 8.33
CA LYS A 91 -21.04 26.16 7.40
C LYS A 91 -19.69 26.84 7.58
N LEU A 92 -19.18 27.47 6.53
CA LEU A 92 -17.92 28.20 6.58
C LEU A 92 -17.91 29.27 7.69
N GLU A 93 -19.06 29.92 7.96
CA GLU A 93 -19.23 30.90 9.01
C GLU A 93 -19.16 30.32 10.43
N GLU A 94 -19.31 29.01 10.60
CA GLU A 94 -19.17 28.26 11.86
C GLU A 94 -17.72 27.79 12.08
N MET A 95 -16.88 27.87 11.06
CA MET A 95 -15.46 27.50 11.14
C MET A 95 -14.65 28.69 11.69
N PRO A 96 -13.73 28.46 12.63
CA PRO A 96 -12.88 29.53 13.11
C PRO A 96 -11.92 29.99 12.02
N GLN A 97 -11.58 31.27 12.02
CA GLN A 97 -10.63 31.83 11.03
C GLN A 97 -9.28 31.11 11.04
N SER A 98 -8.88 30.55 12.20
CA SER A 98 -7.64 29.81 12.36
C SER A 98 -7.51 28.60 11.41
N ILE A 99 -8.60 27.82 11.21
CA ILE A 99 -8.54 26.66 10.30
C ILE A 99 -8.60 27.10 8.84
N VAL A 100 -9.36 28.13 8.54
CA VAL A 100 -9.41 28.74 7.18
C VAL A 100 -8.02 29.23 6.78
N ASP A 101 -7.41 30.04 7.64
CA ASP A 101 -6.06 30.58 7.40
C ASP A 101 -5.02 29.48 7.31
N ALA A 102 -5.05 28.49 8.20
CA ALA A 102 -4.09 27.38 8.18
C ALA A 102 -4.17 26.57 6.90
N VAL A 103 -5.38 26.24 6.42
CA VAL A 103 -5.58 25.47 5.19
C VAL A 103 -5.20 26.29 3.97
N LEU A 104 -5.58 27.56 3.90
CA LEU A 104 -5.17 28.45 2.82
C LEU A 104 -3.65 28.61 2.78
N ALA A 105 -3.00 28.81 3.93
CA ALA A 105 -1.55 28.94 4.02
C ALA A 105 -0.81 27.65 3.60
N ALA A 106 -1.38 26.49 3.92
CA ALA A 106 -0.79 25.19 3.62
C ALA A 106 -0.95 24.80 2.15
N GLU A 107 -2.16 24.99 1.60
CA GLU A 107 -2.57 24.41 0.33
C GLU A 107 -2.69 25.44 -0.81
N ASP A 108 -3.18 26.65 -0.54
CA ASP A 108 -3.51 27.62 -1.60
C ASP A 108 -3.61 29.06 -1.07
N ASP A 109 -2.49 29.70 -0.85
CA ASP A 109 -2.41 31.05 -0.27
C ASP A 109 -3.02 32.18 -1.15
N ASN A 110 -3.22 31.90 -2.42
CA ASN A 110 -3.86 32.81 -3.37
C ASN A 110 -5.28 32.38 -3.77
N PHE A 111 -5.91 31.50 -2.99
CA PHE A 111 -7.20 30.91 -3.32
C PHE A 111 -8.25 31.91 -3.78
N PHE A 112 -8.38 33.04 -3.11
CA PHE A 112 -9.36 34.09 -3.46
C PHE A 112 -8.97 34.94 -4.67
N GLU A 113 -7.72 34.85 -5.16
CA GLU A 113 -7.22 35.69 -6.25
C GLU A 113 -7.31 35.02 -7.63
N HIS A 114 -7.15 33.69 -7.69
CA HIS A 114 -7.21 32.96 -8.97
C HIS A 114 -8.63 32.43 -9.27
N LYS A 115 -8.79 31.87 -10.49
CA LYS A 115 -10.07 31.32 -10.98
C LYS A 115 -9.95 29.82 -11.26
N GLY A 116 -9.72 29.03 -10.22
CA GLY A 116 -9.64 27.57 -10.30
C GLY A 116 -8.22 27.02 -10.47
N VAL A 117 -7.34 27.75 -11.12
CA VAL A 117 -5.94 27.37 -11.37
C VAL A 117 -5.02 28.55 -11.08
N ASP A 118 -3.97 28.34 -10.29
CA ASP A 118 -2.92 29.34 -10.07
C ASP A 118 -1.68 29.05 -10.94
N ALA A 119 -1.60 29.75 -12.08
CA ALA A 119 -0.46 29.62 -12.98
C ALA A 119 0.87 30.03 -12.34
N LYS A 120 0.87 31.00 -11.39
CA LYS A 120 2.07 31.42 -10.68
C LYS A 120 2.56 30.35 -9.72
N ALA A 121 1.65 29.68 -9.01
CA ALA A 121 1.96 28.55 -8.14
C ALA A 121 2.54 27.36 -8.92
N ILE A 122 1.97 27.03 -10.08
CA ILE A 122 2.49 25.98 -10.96
C ILE A 122 3.93 26.27 -11.40
N ILE A 123 4.22 27.50 -11.85
CA ILE A 123 5.58 27.89 -12.27
C ILE A 123 6.55 27.85 -11.07
N ARG A 124 6.13 28.32 -9.90
CA ARG A 124 6.91 28.31 -8.67
C ARG A 124 7.23 26.87 -8.24
N ALA A 125 6.22 25.98 -8.21
CA ALA A 125 6.40 24.58 -7.88
C ALA A 125 7.31 23.87 -8.87
N PHE A 126 7.14 24.09 -10.17
CA PHE A 126 8.02 23.52 -11.19
C PHE A 126 9.49 23.93 -10.98
N ARG A 127 9.74 25.22 -10.70
CA ARG A 127 11.10 25.70 -10.43
C ARG A 127 11.69 25.07 -9.16
N SER A 128 10.94 25.05 -8.05
CA SER A 128 11.39 24.46 -6.78
C SER A 128 11.70 22.98 -6.93
N ASN A 129 10.84 22.21 -7.60
CA ASN A 129 11.02 20.78 -7.83
C ASN A 129 12.20 20.50 -8.76
N PHE A 130 12.40 21.34 -9.79
CA PHE A 130 13.55 21.22 -10.68
C PHE A 130 14.89 21.52 -9.95
N GLU A 131 14.93 22.56 -9.11
CA GLU A 131 16.11 22.91 -8.32
C GLU A 131 16.42 21.84 -7.25
N ALA A 132 15.40 21.21 -6.67
CA ALA A 132 15.56 20.16 -5.65
C ALA A 132 15.80 18.75 -6.22
N GLY A 133 15.53 18.53 -7.51
CA GLY A 133 15.61 17.20 -8.15
C GLY A 133 14.56 16.19 -7.65
N THR A 134 13.58 16.64 -6.87
CA THR A 134 12.48 15.85 -6.31
C THR A 134 11.26 16.73 -6.10
N THR A 135 10.08 16.11 -5.90
CA THR A 135 8.84 16.87 -5.63
C THR A 135 8.85 17.40 -4.21
N VAL A 136 9.16 18.69 -4.04
CA VAL A 136 9.20 19.39 -2.74
C VAL A 136 8.04 20.36 -2.57
N GLN A 137 7.34 20.75 -3.64
CA GLN A 137 6.23 21.68 -3.60
C GLN A 137 5.12 21.27 -4.57
N GLY A 138 3.86 21.26 -4.10
CA GLY A 138 2.66 21.08 -4.91
C GLY A 138 2.24 22.40 -5.57
N GLY A 139 1.67 22.31 -6.77
CA GLY A 139 1.13 23.47 -7.50
C GLY A 139 -0.38 23.36 -7.76
N SER A 140 -1.09 22.43 -7.10
CA SER A 140 -2.54 22.25 -7.24
C SER A 140 -3.29 23.19 -6.31
N THR A 141 -4.36 23.84 -6.80
CA THR A 141 -5.24 24.69 -6.01
C THR A 141 -6.22 23.87 -5.18
N ILE A 142 -6.82 24.48 -4.14
CA ILE A 142 -7.93 23.90 -3.37
C ILE A 142 -9.07 23.45 -4.31
N THR A 143 -9.41 24.25 -5.32
CA THR A 143 -10.45 23.89 -6.29
C THR A 143 -10.07 22.65 -7.10
N GLN A 144 -8.80 22.53 -7.52
CA GLN A 144 -8.33 21.31 -8.21
C GLN A 144 -8.33 20.09 -7.28
N GLN A 145 -7.97 20.27 -6.00
CA GLN A 145 -8.02 19.19 -5.02
C GLN A 145 -9.47 18.75 -4.74
N LEU A 146 -10.40 19.70 -4.62
CA LEU A 146 -11.82 19.41 -4.47
C LEU A 146 -12.34 18.62 -5.68
N VAL A 147 -12.03 19.08 -6.89
CA VAL A 147 -12.40 18.38 -8.14
C VAL A 147 -11.78 16.99 -8.18
N LYS A 148 -10.51 16.86 -7.83
CA LYS A 148 -9.85 15.55 -7.71
C LYS A 148 -10.61 14.65 -6.72
N ASN A 149 -10.93 15.17 -5.55
CA ASN A 149 -11.58 14.39 -4.49
C ASN A 149 -13.03 14.01 -4.83
N ASP A 150 -13.78 14.89 -5.50
CA ASP A 150 -15.19 14.68 -5.82
C ASP A 150 -15.42 13.91 -7.15
N PHE A 151 -14.48 13.97 -8.12
CA PHE A 151 -14.72 13.46 -9.49
C PHE A 151 -13.63 12.53 -10.03
N PHE A 152 -12.42 12.49 -9.43
CA PHE A 152 -11.27 11.73 -9.95
C PHE A 152 -10.59 10.82 -8.93
N ILE A 153 -11.18 10.64 -7.76
CA ILE A 153 -10.85 9.48 -6.94
C ILE A 153 -11.63 8.32 -7.55
N ASP A 154 -11.20 7.90 -8.69
CA ASP A 154 -11.53 6.64 -9.33
C ASP A 154 -10.47 5.62 -8.90
N ASP A 155 -10.73 4.55 -8.46
CA ASP A 155 -11.86 3.66 -8.40
C ASP A 155 -11.42 2.24 -8.59
N GLU A 156 -10.49 1.93 -9.38
CA GLU A 156 -9.96 0.58 -9.48
C GLU A 156 -8.53 0.44 -8.94
N GLU A 157 -7.83 1.54 -8.68
CA GLU A 157 -6.42 1.46 -8.27
C GLU A 157 -6.07 2.17 -6.95
N GLY A 158 -6.97 2.92 -6.31
CA GLY A 158 -6.71 3.62 -5.02
C GLY A 158 -5.57 4.64 -5.02
N VAL A 159 -4.80 4.68 -6.09
CA VAL A 159 -3.78 5.66 -6.44
C VAL A 159 -4.22 6.24 -7.77
N ALA A 160 -4.86 7.39 -7.74
CA ALA A 160 -5.19 8.12 -8.94
C ALA A 160 -3.92 8.25 -9.78
N ASP A 161 -3.90 7.61 -10.95
CA ASP A 161 -2.80 7.69 -11.90
C ASP A 161 -2.39 9.15 -12.09
N GLN A 162 -1.17 9.50 -11.75
CA GLN A 162 -0.68 10.89 -11.90
C GLN A 162 -0.36 11.18 -13.37
N THR A 163 -1.34 10.95 -14.24
CA THR A 163 -1.17 11.27 -15.66
C THR A 163 -1.33 12.76 -15.91
N LEU A 164 -0.58 13.26 -16.86
CA LEU A 164 -0.70 14.66 -17.32
C LEU A 164 -2.13 14.94 -17.81
N GLU A 165 -2.76 13.95 -18.43
CA GLU A 165 -4.13 14.03 -18.94
C GLU A 165 -5.15 14.31 -17.82
N ARG A 166 -5.10 13.55 -16.72
CA ARG A 166 -5.94 13.80 -15.56
C ARG A 166 -5.70 15.19 -14.95
N LYS A 167 -4.44 15.62 -14.85
CA LYS A 167 -4.14 16.96 -14.34
C LYS A 167 -4.72 18.09 -15.21
N ILE A 168 -4.79 17.86 -16.51
CA ILE A 168 -5.46 18.78 -17.45
C ILE A 168 -6.97 18.76 -17.21
N GLN A 169 -7.58 17.59 -17.04
CA GLN A 169 -9.01 17.46 -16.75
C GLN A 169 -9.39 18.12 -15.42
N GLU A 170 -8.61 17.86 -14.35
CA GLU A 170 -8.77 18.52 -13.04
C GLU A 170 -8.77 20.05 -13.18
N ALA A 171 -7.81 20.60 -13.95
CA ALA A 171 -7.70 22.05 -14.17
C ALA A 171 -8.90 22.62 -14.92
N PHE A 172 -9.37 21.95 -15.98
CA PHE A 172 -10.56 22.39 -16.72
C PHE A 172 -11.83 22.33 -15.85
N MET A 173 -12.01 21.27 -15.08
CA MET A 173 -13.14 21.14 -14.17
C MET A 173 -13.10 22.18 -13.05
N ALA A 174 -11.93 22.48 -12.50
CA ALA A 174 -11.75 23.54 -11.52
C ALA A 174 -12.15 24.91 -12.07
N LEU A 175 -11.75 25.24 -13.30
CA LEU A 175 -12.15 26.46 -13.98
C LEU A 175 -13.67 26.55 -14.19
N ARG A 176 -14.35 25.42 -14.49
CA ARG A 176 -15.80 25.36 -14.64
C ARG A 176 -16.54 25.50 -13.31
N LEU A 177 -16.01 24.83 -12.26
CA LEU A 177 -16.59 24.89 -10.93
C LEU A 177 -16.62 26.34 -10.41
N GLU A 178 -15.53 27.08 -10.54
CA GLU A 178 -15.43 28.48 -10.11
C GLU A 178 -16.24 29.50 -10.95
N ARG A 179 -16.74 29.08 -12.10
CA ARG A 179 -17.74 29.88 -12.86
C ARG A 179 -19.14 29.73 -12.29
N ARG A 180 -19.41 28.66 -11.56
CA ARG A 180 -20.75 28.28 -11.07
C ARG A 180 -20.92 28.53 -9.57
N LEU A 181 -19.86 28.31 -8.79
CA LEU A 181 -19.90 28.44 -7.34
C LEU A 181 -18.97 29.57 -6.88
N PRO A 182 -19.39 30.37 -5.90
CA PRO A 182 -18.51 31.34 -5.25
C PRO A 182 -17.41 30.63 -4.47
N LYS A 183 -16.31 31.33 -4.24
CA LYS A 183 -15.12 30.82 -3.55
C LYS A 183 -15.43 30.27 -2.16
N GLU A 184 -16.31 30.95 -1.44
CA GLU A 184 -16.74 30.57 -0.09
C GLU A 184 -17.43 29.20 -0.08
N GLN A 185 -18.26 28.92 -1.07
CA GLN A 185 -18.93 27.62 -1.17
C GLN A 185 -17.96 26.50 -1.57
N ILE A 186 -16.99 26.81 -2.41
CA ILE A 186 -15.93 25.84 -2.77
C ILE A 186 -15.08 25.52 -1.55
N LEU A 187 -14.68 26.53 -0.78
CA LEU A 187 -13.89 26.37 0.44
C LEU A 187 -14.67 25.61 1.51
N GLU A 188 -15.94 25.97 1.73
CA GLU A 188 -16.83 25.26 2.66
C GLU A 188 -16.92 23.78 2.32
N ARG A 189 -17.16 23.46 1.05
CA ARG A 189 -17.23 22.07 0.59
C ARG A 189 -15.89 21.35 0.77
N TYR A 190 -14.78 21.98 0.42
CA TYR A 190 -13.45 21.41 0.61
C TYR A 190 -13.15 21.09 2.08
N LEU A 191 -13.38 22.06 2.98
CA LEU A 191 -13.15 21.88 4.41
C LEU A 191 -14.08 20.84 5.06
N ASN A 192 -15.23 20.55 4.46
CA ASN A 192 -16.14 19.50 4.90
C ASN A 192 -15.85 18.13 4.32
N THR A 193 -15.05 18.03 3.24
CA THR A 193 -14.84 16.77 2.51
C THR A 193 -13.39 16.29 2.48
N VAL A 194 -12.42 17.16 2.78
CA VAL A 194 -10.99 16.82 2.76
C VAL A 194 -10.68 15.71 3.76
N TYR A 195 -9.92 14.72 3.31
CA TYR A 195 -9.48 13.62 4.17
C TYR A 195 -8.30 14.04 5.06
N LEU A 196 -8.42 13.78 6.35
CA LEU A 196 -7.48 14.19 7.39
C LEU A 196 -6.88 13.02 8.19
N GLY A 197 -6.96 11.80 7.63
CA GLY A 197 -6.42 10.61 8.28
C GLY A 197 -7.43 9.92 9.21
N ASN A 198 -7.15 8.67 9.58
CA ASN A 198 -7.93 7.86 10.54
C ASN A 198 -9.45 7.85 10.30
N GLY A 199 -9.88 7.92 9.03
CA GLY A 199 -11.30 7.95 8.67
C GLY A 199 -11.97 9.32 8.85
N ALA A 200 -11.26 10.36 9.26
CA ALA A 200 -11.83 11.70 9.39
C ALA A 200 -11.93 12.42 8.05
N TYR A 201 -13.14 12.72 7.62
CA TYR A 201 -13.45 13.57 6.48
C TYR A 201 -14.03 14.89 6.96
N GLY A 202 -13.41 15.97 6.51
CA GLY A 202 -13.72 17.34 6.92
C GLY A 202 -13.17 17.73 8.29
N VAL A 203 -13.01 19.03 8.45
CA VAL A 203 -12.36 19.64 9.62
C VAL A 203 -13.13 19.40 10.91
N GLN A 204 -14.47 19.30 10.86
CA GLN A 204 -15.29 19.00 12.03
C GLN A 204 -15.02 17.59 12.56
N SER A 205 -14.99 16.60 11.66
CA SER A 205 -14.70 15.20 12.03
C SER A 205 -13.26 15.05 12.53
N ALA A 206 -12.31 15.74 11.92
CA ALA A 206 -10.91 15.73 12.34
C ALA A 206 -10.71 16.41 13.70
N SER A 207 -11.40 17.53 13.96
CA SER A 207 -11.38 18.22 15.25
C SER A 207 -11.91 17.33 16.36
N GLN A 208 -13.03 16.65 16.11
CA GLN A 208 -13.61 15.69 17.05
C GLN A 208 -12.65 14.51 17.29
N LEU A 209 -12.08 13.94 16.22
CA LEU A 209 -11.20 12.79 16.32
C LEU A 209 -9.91 13.10 17.08
N TYR A 210 -9.23 14.18 16.70
CA TYR A 210 -7.89 14.48 17.21
C TYR A 210 -7.91 15.32 18.50
N TYR A 211 -8.98 16.07 18.78
CA TYR A 211 -9.03 16.99 19.92
C TYR A 211 -10.26 16.84 20.80
N GLY A 212 -11.24 15.99 20.43
CA GLY A 212 -12.44 15.76 21.21
C GLY A 212 -13.37 16.97 21.33
N LYS A 213 -13.26 17.95 20.41
CA LYS A 213 -14.01 19.21 20.47
C LYS A 213 -14.52 19.65 19.09
N PRO A 214 -15.52 20.54 19.02
CA PRO A 214 -16.00 21.05 17.73
C PRO A 214 -14.92 21.89 17.04
N ALA A 215 -14.97 21.92 15.70
CA ALA A 215 -14.00 22.69 14.90
C ALA A 215 -14.00 24.18 15.23
N SER A 216 -15.14 24.73 15.66
CA SER A 216 -15.26 26.14 16.10
C SER A 216 -14.32 26.52 17.26
N GLU A 217 -13.82 25.54 18.01
CA GLU A 217 -12.92 25.72 19.16
C GLU A 217 -11.44 25.43 18.83
N LEU A 218 -11.11 25.18 17.57
CA LEU A 218 -9.72 24.92 17.16
C LEU A 218 -8.83 26.14 17.39
N THR A 219 -7.75 25.94 18.11
CA THR A 219 -6.66 26.92 18.23
C THR A 219 -5.84 27.00 16.95
N ILE A 220 -5.02 28.04 16.82
CA ILE A 220 -4.14 28.21 15.65
C ILE A 220 -3.18 27.01 15.50
N GLY A 221 -2.63 26.48 16.61
CA GLY A 221 -1.71 25.36 16.58
C GLY A 221 -2.37 24.05 16.14
N GLU A 222 -3.58 23.78 16.59
CA GLU A 222 -4.38 22.63 16.21
C GLU A 222 -4.83 22.73 14.75
N ALA A 223 -5.30 23.89 14.34
CA ALA A 223 -5.66 24.17 12.96
C ALA A 223 -4.46 24.00 12.02
N ALA A 224 -3.28 24.50 12.40
CA ALA A 224 -2.04 24.33 11.62
C ALA A 224 -1.61 22.86 11.53
N LEU A 225 -1.86 22.04 12.55
CA LEU A 225 -1.60 20.60 12.48
C LEU A 225 -2.55 19.92 11.50
N LEU A 226 -3.85 20.17 11.61
CA LEU A 226 -4.84 19.61 10.68
C LEU A 226 -4.52 20.00 9.23
N ALA A 227 -4.23 21.26 8.97
CA ALA A 227 -3.83 21.72 7.64
C ALA A 227 -2.53 21.06 7.16
N GLY A 228 -1.58 20.85 8.08
CA GLY A 228 -0.28 20.25 7.77
C GLY A 228 -0.35 18.80 7.31
N ILE A 229 -1.34 18.04 7.75
CA ILE A 229 -1.48 16.62 7.41
C ILE A 229 -2.27 16.38 6.13
N ILE A 230 -2.97 17.37 5.55
CA ILE A 230 -3.84 17.21 4.37
C ILE A 230 -3.10 16.56 3.20
N ALA A 231 -1.89 17.00 2.89
CA ALA A 231 -1.17 16.53 1.70
C ALA A 231 -0.75 15.06 1.76
N SER A 232 -0.62 14.47 2.96
CA SER A 232 -0.34 13.05 3.15
C SER A 232 -0.86 12.54 4.51
N PRO A 233 -2.18 12.41 4.68
CA PRO A 233 -2.79 12.14 5.97
C PRO A 233 -2.31 10.84 6.63
N GLN A 234 -2.08 9.79 5.83
CA GLN A 234 -1.61 8.50 6.35
C GLN A 234 -0.14 8.52 6.80
N ALA A 235 0.69 9.37 6.19
CA ALA A 235 2.11 9.43 6.52
C ALA A 235 2.42 10.41 7.66
N TRP A 236 1.49 11.32 7.98
CA TRP A 236 1.72 12.43 8.91
C TRP A 236 0.65 12.55 10.01
N GLU A 237 -0.24 11.57 10.10
CA GLU A 237 -1.26 11.59 11.14
C GLU A 237 -0.62 11.47 12.55
N PRO A 238 -1.15 12.19 13.54
CA PRO A 238 -0.43 12.39 14.80
C PRO A 238 -0.41 11.19 15.75
N TYR A 239 -1.29 10.19 15.61
CA TYR A 239 -1.29 9.02 16.49
C TYR A 239 -0.09 8.11 16.25
N THR A 240 0.24 7.84 14.97
CA THR A 240 1.32 6.92 14.61
C THR A 240 2.61 7.64 14.21
N HIS A 241 2.53 8.93 13.82
CA HIS A 241 3.67 9.71 13.36
C HIS A 241 3.74 11.11 14.03
N PRO A 242 3.75 11.19 15.36
CA PRO A 242 3.67 12.47 16.08
C PRO A 242 4.81 13.45 15.73
N GLU A 243 6.03 12.95 15.56
CA GLU A 243 7.18 13.80 15.19
C GLU A 243 7.00 14.43 13.80
N LYS A 244 6.50 13.66 12.83
CA LYS A 244 6.22 14.17 11.48
C LYS A 244 5.05 15.13 11.46
N ALA A 245 4.01 14.87 12.25
CA ALA A 245 2.87 15.77 12.41
C ALA A 245 3.34 17.13 12.97
N LEU A 246 4.21 17.13 13.97
CA LEU A 246 4.82 18.35 14.52
C LEU A 246 5.69 19.08 13.50
N GLU A 247 6.49 18.35 12.71
CA GLU A 247 7.27 18.94 11.62
C GLU A 247 6.35 19.63 10.60
N ARG A 248 5.27 18.96 10.19
CA ARG A 248 4.29 19.51 9.24
C ARG A 248 3.55 20.71 9.82
N ARG A 249 3.11 20.65 11.07
CA ARG A 249 2.54 21.80 11.80
C ARG A 249 3.49 22.99 11.75
N SER A 250 4.76 22.77 12.05
CA SER A 250 5.77 23.83 12.06
C SER A 250 5.94 24.52 10.71
N LEU A 251 5.84 23.76 9.61
CA LEU A 251 5.87 24.33 8.24
C LEU A 251 4.66 25.23 7.98
N VAL A 252 3.46 24.83 8.42
CA VAL A 252 2.25 25.65 8.27
C VAL A 252 2.35 26.92 9.13
N VAL A 253 2.83 26.81 10.36
CA VAL A 253 3.07 27.95 11.26
C VAL A 253 4.09 28.93 10.66
N ASP A 254 5.19 28.44 10.07
CA ASP A 254 6.16 29.29 9.39
C ASP A 254 5.53 29.97 8.15
N ARG A 255 4.62 29.29 7.46
CA ARG A 255 3.90 29.86 6.32
C ARG A 255 2.94 30.97 6.74
N LEU A 256 2.14 30.71 7.80
CA LEU A 256 1.24 31.73 8.39
C LEU A 256 2.01 33.01 8.77
N HIS A 257 3.20 32.84 9.36
CA HIS A 257 4.06 34.00 9.68
C HIS A 257 4.61 34.68 8.41
N THR A 258 5.01 33.93 7.39
CA THR A 258 5.50 34.48 6.12
C THR A 258 4.43 35.32 5.43
N LEU A 259 3.17 34.89 5.52
CA LEU A 259 2.00 35.61 5.00
C LEU A 259 1.57 36.77 5.91
N GLN A 260 2.23 36.97 7.04
CA GLN A 260 1.92 38.00 8.05
C GLN A 260 0.53 37.82 8.71
N TRP A 261 -0.01 36.60 8.71
CA TRP A 261 -1.28 36.27 9.37
C TRP A 261 -1.10 35.98 10.86
N ILE A 262 0.11 35.68 11.30
CA ILE A 262 0.52 35.59 12.70
C ILE A 262 1.81 36.37 12.93
N THR A 263 2.00 36.84 14.18
CA THR A 263 3.23 37.53 14.60
C THR A 263 4.38 36.57 14.82
N LYS A 264 5.62 37.09 14.85
CA LYS A 264 6.79 36.29 15.20
C LYS A 264 6.68 35.63 16.58
N ALA A 265 6.13 36.35 17.57
CA ALA A 265 5.94 35.82 18.93
C ALA A 265 5.00 34.61 18.92
N GLN A 266 3.86 34.71 18.23
CA GLN A 266 2.93 33.60 18.07
C GLN A 266 3.56 32.41 17.32
N ARG A 267 4.34 32.68 16.25
CA ARG A 267 5.05 31.61 15.54
C ARG A 267 5.99 30.84 16.45
N ASP A 268 6.82 31.57 17.21
CA ASP A 268 7.82 30.96 18.08
C ASP A 268 7.14 30.15 19.21
N GLU A 269 6.07 30.70 19.83
CA GLU A 269 5.24 30.00 20.80
C GLU A 269 4.59 28.71 20.24
N LEU A 270 3.98 28.80 19.05
CA LEU A 270 3.29 27.66 18.44
C LEU A 270 4.26 26.53 18.02
N LYS A 271 5.51 26.87 17.70
CA LYS A 271 6.53 25.86 17.37
C LYS A 271 7.05 25.14 18.61
N ASP A 272 7.09 25.78 19.75
CA ASP A 272 7.54 25.20 21.02
C ASP A 272 6.43 24.39 21.72
N GLN A 273 5.17 24.53 21.30
CA GLN A 273 4.06 23.74 21.84
C GLN A 273 4.25 22.26 21.49
N GLU A 274 4.20 21.39 22.48
CA GLU A 274 4.07 19.96 22.30
C GLU A 274 2.71 19.61 21.66
N LEU A 275 2.59 18.39 21.13
CA LEU A 275 1.27 17.87 20.79
C LEU A 275 0.45 17.79 22.07
N VAL A 276 -0.75 18.35 22.01
CA VAL A 276 -1.75 18.14 23.06
C VAL A 276 -2.00 16.64 23.14
N ASP A 277 -2.15 16.10 24.36
CA ASP A 277 -2.53 14.72 24.58
C ASP A 277 -3.75 14.40 23.71
N LEU A 278 -3.52 13.58 22.69
CA LEU A 278 -4.59 13.16 21.81
C LEU A 278 -5.60 12.34 22.63
N PRO A 279 -6.91 12.55 22.45
CA PRO A 279 -7.90 11.82 23.22
C PRO A 279 -7.68 10.31 23.02
N THR A 280 -7.37 9.62 24.09
CA THR A 280 -7.26 8.16 24.13
C THR A 280 -8.64 7.49 24.14
N GLU A 281 -9.69 8.25 24.39
CA GLU A 281 -11.05 7.75 24.47
C GLU A 281 -12.05 8.70 23.82
N LYS A 282 -12.93 8.12 23.01
CA LYS A 282 -14.21 8.66 22.56
C LYS A 282 -14.19 9.65 21.39
N TYR A 283 -14.26 9.18 20.17
CA TYR A 283 -15.13 9.82 19.16
C TYR A 283 -15.47 8.94 17.95
N ILE A 284 -15.37 7.66 18.08
CA ILE A 284 -16.28 6.69 17.47
C ILE A 284 -16.47 5.65 18.55
N GLN A 285 -17.65 5.63 19.22
CA GLN A 285 -18.00 4.51 20.07
C GLN A 285 -18.29 3.30 19.18
N PHE A 286 -17.21 2.79 18.62
CA PHE A 286 -17.14 1.41 18.28
C PHE A 286 -16.75 0.71 19.58
N GLU A 287 -17.57 -0.16 20.11
CA GLU A 287 -17.10 -1.07 21.15
C GLU A 287 -15.88 -1.77 20.58
N ALA A 288 -14.76 -1.67 21.30
CA ALA A 288 -13.45 -2.10 20.80
C ALA A 288 -13.45 -3.60 20.50
N SER A 289 -13.62 -3.96 19.23
CA SER A 289 -13.39 -5.29 18.74
C SER A 289 -12.45 -5.24 17.54
N THR A 290 -11.71 -6.30 17.30
CA THR A 290 -10.84 -6.39 16.12
C THR A 290 -11.65 -6.49 14.81
N ARG A 291 -12.95 -6.82 14.89
CA ARG A 291 -13.91 -6.72 13.78
C ARG A 291 -13.97 -5.30 13.21
N ASP A 292 -13.66 -4.29 14.03
CA ASP A 292 -13.72 -2.89 13.63
C ASP A 292 -12.78 -2.57 12.46
N TYR A 293 -11.65 -3.27 12.34
CA TYR A 293 -10.76 -3.12 11.19
C TYR A 293 -11.41 -3.61 9.89
N PHE A 294 -12.17 -4.70 9.95
CA PHE A 294 -12.94 -5.19 8.81
C PHE A 294 -14.05 -4.20 8.44
N ILE A 295 -14.86 -3.81 9.43
CA ILE A 295 -15.97 -2.87 9.26
C ILE A 295 -15.47 -1.50 8.75
N GLN A 296 -14.36 -1.01 9.27
CA GLN A 296 -13.73 0.21 8.76
C GLN A 296 -13.33 0.08 7.29
N THR A 297 -12.77 -1.07 6.90
CA THR A 297 -12.40 -1.31 5.50
C THR A 297 -13.63 -1.33 4.61
N VAL A 298 -14.71 -1.99 5.04
CA VAL A 298 -16.03 -1.96 4.37
C VAL A 298 -16.53 -0.53 4.21
N LEU A 299 -16.49 0.27 5.29
CA LEU A 299 -16.89 1.68 5.24
C LEU A 299 -16.09 2.47 4.20
N MET A 300 -14.78 2.27 4.18
CA MET A 300 -13.91 2.96 3.24
C MET A 300 -14.18 2.54 1.79
N GLU A 301 -14.48 1.26 1.55
CA GLU A 301 -14.85 0.75 0.23
C GLU A 301 -16.19 1.34 -0.24
N LEU A 302 -17.18 1.47 0.65
CA LEU A 302 -18.46 2.12 0.35
C LEU A 302 -18.30 3.61 0.03
N LEU A 303 -17.50 4.32 0.81
CA LEU A 303 -17.33 5.78 0.66
C LEU A 303 -16.42 6.16 -0.51
N ARG A 304 -15.40 5.35 -0.80
CA ARG A 304 -14.38 5.65 -1.81
C ARG A 304 -14.52 4.85 -3.09
N GLY A 305 -15.07 3.64 -3.02
CA GLY A 305 -15.24 2.75 -4.16
C GLY A 305 -16.46 3.11 -5.01
N ASN A 306 -16.62 2.36 -6.10
CA ASN A 306 -17.73 2.50 -7.06
C ASN A 306 -18.97 1.68 -6.69
N ILE A 307 -19.04 1.21 -5.44
CA ILE A 307 -20.18 0.40 -4.98
C ILE A 307 -21.44 1.24 -4.91
N LEU A 308 -21.34 2.44 -4.34
CA LEU A 308 -22.44 3.37 -4.22
C LEU A 308 -22.35 4.45 -5.29
N PRO A 309 -23.47 4.83 -5.91
CA PRO A 309 -23.51 5.96 -6.85
C PRO A 309 -23.36 7.29 -6.12
N GLY A 310 -22.92 8.31 -6.85
CA GLY A 310 -22.88 9.68 -6.37
C GLY A 310 -21.50 10.14 -5.89
N ASN A 311 -21.43 11.40 -5.46
CA ASN A 311 -20.22 12.00 -4.89
C ASN A 311 -19.99 11.57 -3.43
N SER A 312 -18.88 11.98 -2.84
CA SER A 312 -18.50 11.56 -1.47
C SER A 312 -19.55 11.88 -0.41
N GLN A 313 -20.25 13.02 -0.52
CA GLN A 313 -21.31 13.39 0.41
C GLN A 313 -22.54 12.52 0.23
N GLU A 314 -22.94 12.27 -1.01
CA GLU A 314 -24.08 11.40 -1.33
C GLU A 314 -23.84 9.96 -0.86
N LYS A 315 -22.62 9.44 -1.05
CA LYS A 315 -22.23 8.11 -0.52
C LYS A 315 -22.24 8.08 1.01
N TYR A 316 -21.74 9.15 1.65
CA TYR A 316 -21.81 9.29 3.09
C TYR A 316 -23.26 9.26 3.59
N ASP A 317 -24.12 10.06 2.98
CA ASP A 317 -25.54 10.14 3.33
C ASP A 317 -26.25 8.79 3.13
N GLN A 318 -25.96 8.08 2.04
CA GLN A 318 -26.48 6.74 1.81
C GLN A 318 -26.03 5.76 2.91
N VAL A 319 -24.74 5.75 3.29
CA VAL A 319 -24.22 4.82 4.29
C VAL A 319 -24.77 5.12 5.68
N PHE A 320 -24.82 6.38 6.10
CA PHE A 320 -25.16 6.73 7.47
C PHE A 320 -26.64 7.02 7.69
N TYR A 321 -27.38 7.34 6.62
CA TYR A 321 -28.77 7.76 6.70
C TYR A 321 -29.70 6.99 5.74
N GLY A 322 -29.14 6.25 4.81
CA GLY A 322 -29.93 5.58 3.74
C GLY A 322 -30.53 4.25 4.13
N GLY A 323 -30.24 3.72 5.32
CA GLY A 323 -30.77 2.44 5.78
C GLY A 323 -30.35 1.25 4.91
N LEU A 324 -29.12 1.25 4.39
CA LEU A 324 -28.65 0.17 3.54
C LEU A 324 -28.48 -1.13 4.33
N GLU A 325 -28.74 -2.25 3.68
CA GLU A 325 -28.36 -3.58 4.12
C GLU A 325 -27.08 -3.99 3.38
N ILE A 326 -25.99 -4.10 4.12
CA ILE A 326 -24.65 -4.37 3.59
C ILE A 326 -24.26 -5.78 3.99
N VAL A 327 -24.37 -6.73 3.06
CA VAL A 327 -23.92 -8.11 3.27
C VAL A 327 -22.44 -8.18 2.93
N THR A 328 -21.62 -8.53 3.90
CA THR A 328 -20.17 -8.65 3.75
C THR A 328 -19.72 -10.09 3.56
N THR A 329 -18.45 -10.27 3.24
CA THR A 329 -17.80 -11.58 3.17
C THR A 329 -17.22 -12.03 4.51
N LEU A 330 -17.37 -11.22 5.56
CA LEU A 330 -16.88 -11.52 6.90
C LEU A 330 -17.48 -12.83 7.40
N ARG A 331 -16.62 -13.72 7.85
CA ARG A 331 -16.99 -14.92 8.61
C ARG A 331 -16.66 -14.64 10.08
N SER A 332 -17.70 -14.50 10.90
CA SER A 332 -17.55 -14.17 12.33
C SER A 332 -16.76 -15.23 13.08
N ASP A 333 -17.00 -16.51 12.77
CA ASP A 333 -16.26 -17.64 13.32
C ASP A 333 -14.75 -17.57 12.97
N LEU A 334 -14.42 -17.25 11.71
CA LEU A 334 -13.04 -17.14 11.26
C LEU A 334 -12.36 -15.86 11.79
N GLN A 335 -13.12 -14.78 12.00
CA GLN A 335 -12.60 -13.58 12.62
C GLN A 335 -12.20 -13.84 14.07
N GLU A 336 -13.02 -14.56 14.83
CA GLU A 336 -12.72 -14.97 16.21
C GLU A 336 -11.49 -15.88 16.28
N LEU A 337 -11.37 -16.83 15.35
CA LEU A 337 -10.17 -17.65 15.22
C LEU A 337 -8.91 -16.84 14.91
N ALA A 338 -9.00 -15.82 14.07
CA ALA A 338 -7.86 -14.94 13.74
C ALA A 338 -7.39 -14.17 14.98
N GLU A 339 -8.33 -13.62 15.76
CA GLU A 339 -8.05 -12.95 17.02
C GLU A 339 -7.42 -13.89 18.05
N GLN A 340 -8.01 -15.08 18.20
CA GLN A 340 -7.52 -16.07 19.16
C GLN A 340 -6.13 -16.56 18.78
N ALA A 341 -5.85 -16.80 17.50
CA ALA A 341 -4.54 -17.22 17.03
C ALA A 341 -3.45 -16.18 17.34
N VAL A 342 -3.76 -14.89 17.23
CA VAL A 342 -2.81 -13.83 17.61
C VAL A 342 -2.68 -13.72 19.13
N LYS A 343 -3.78 -13.81 19.88
CA LYS A 343 -3.78 -13.78 21.36
C LYS A 343 -2.99 -14.93 21.98
N ASP A 344 -3.08 -16.13 21.41
CA ASP A 344 -2.34 -17.31 21.89
C ASP A 344 -0.85 -17.27 21.51
N HIS A 345 -0.51 -16.47 20.50
CA HIS A 345 0.85 -16.27 20.02
C HIS A 345 1.23 -14.78 20.03
N PRO A 346 1.17 -14.09 21.17
CA PRO A 346 1.38 -12.66 21.20
C PRO A 346 2.81 -12.30 20.80
N PRO A 347 3.00 -11.24 20.02
CA PRO A 347 4.34 -10.71 19.77
C PRO A 347 5.00 -10.28 21.10
N ILE A 348 6.19 -10.84 21.38
CA ILE A 348 6.87 -10.58 22.65
C ILE A 348 7.58 -9.22 22.60
N THR A 349 7.13 -8.27 23.39
CA THR A 349 7.65 -6.90 23.44
C THR A 349 9.15 -6.80 23.75
N SER A 350 9.72 -7.74 24.52
CA SER A 350 11.16 -7.79 24.79
C SER A 350 12.04 -8.03 23.55
N GLN A 351 11.44 -8.56 22.47
CA GLN A 351 12.12 -8.78 21.19
C GLN A 351 11.98 -7.60 20.23
N CYS A 352 11.18 -6.60 20.60
CA CYS A 352 10.98 -5.37 19.85
C CYS A 352 11.68 -4.21 20.58
N LYS A 353 12.79 -3.74 20.03
CA LYS A 353 13.48 -2.59 20.60
C LYS A 353 12.60 -1.35 20.58
N ARG A 354 12.28 -0.80 21.75
CA ARG A 354 11.58 0.46 22.02
C ARG A 354 10.08 0.52 21.75
N HIS A 355 9.47 -0.44 21.04
CA HIS A 355 8.04 -0.41 20.70
C HIS A 355 7.45 -1.82 20.78
N THR A 356 6.15 -1.92 20.95
CA THR A 356 5.41 -3.17 20.85
C THR A 356 5.46 -3.71 19.43
N CYS A 357 5.75 -4.99 19.25
CA CYS A 357 5.51 -5.66 17.98
C CYS A 357 4.02 -5.89 17.80
N GLU A 358 3.58 -5.71 16.57
CA GLU A 358 2.21 -5.96 16.13
C GLU A 358 2.15 -7.18 15.21
N ALA A 359 0.97 -7.78 15.15
CA ALA A 359 0.64 -8.75 14.13
C ALA A 359 -0.47 -8.23 13.23
N ALA A 360 -0.48 -8.71 11.99
CA ALA A 360 -1.61 -8.52 11.08
C ALA A 360 -1.89 -9.83 10.33
N LEU A 361 -3.17 -10.12 10.10
CA LEU A 361 -3.62 -11.29 9.36
C LEU A 361 -4.68 -10.87 8.34
N ALA A 362 -4.61 -11.43 7.14
CA ALA A 362 -5.67 -11.35 6.14
C ALA A 362 -5.91 -12.74 5.56
N SER A 363 -7.16 -13.16 5.50
CA SER A 363 -7.59 -14.45 4.98
C SER A 363 -8.58 -14.28 3.85
N VAL A 364 -8.36 -15.01 2.75
CA VAL A 364 -9.10 -14.87 1.49
C VAL A 364 -9.52 -16.25 1.01
N ASP A 365 -10.77 -16.41 0.62
CA ASP A 365 -11.25 -17.59 -0.11
C ASP A 365 -10.62 -17.61 -1.51
N ALA A 366 -9.92 -18.68 -1.83
CA ALA A 366 -9.17 -18.78 -3.08
C ALA A 366 -10.05 -18.91 -4.32
N ARG A 367 -11.32 -19.31 -4.15
CA ARG A 367 -12.26 -19.59 -5.25
C ARG A 367 -13.14 -18.43 -5.60
N THR A 368 -13.29 -17.47 -4.67
CA THR A 368 -14.22 -16.35 -4.83
C THR A 368 -13.53 -14.99 -4.69
N GLY A 369 -12.36 -14.93 -4.02
CA GLY A 369 -11.72 -13.69 -3.65
C GLY A 369 -12.35 -13.02 -2.40
N ALA A 370 -13.33 -13.66 -1.77
CA ALA A 370 -13.96 -13.14 -0.56
C ALA A 370 -12.97 -13.01 0.59
N VAL A 371 -12.91 -11.86 1.23
CA VAL A 371 -12.09 -11.62 2.42
C VAL A 371 -12.84 -12.17 3.63
N LEU A 372 -12.35 -13.26 4.20
CA LEU A 372 -13.04 -14.01 5.25
C LEU A 372 -12.80 -13.44 6.65
N ALA A 373 -11.59 -12.95 6.92
CA ALA A 373 -11.17 -12.37 8.18
C ALA A 373 -10.04 -11.37 7.99
N LEU A 374 -10.00 -10.33 8.82
CA LEU A 374 -8.93 -9.34 8.89
C LEU A 374 -8.57 -9.04 10.34
N TYR A 375 -7.30 -9.18 10.68
CA TYR A 375 -6.75 -8.69 11.94
C TYR A 375 -5.75 -7.58 11.64
N GLY A 376 -6.13 -6.34 11.93
CA GLY A 376 -5.36 -5.13 11.57
C GLY A 376 -4.47 -4.57 12.68
N GLY A 377 -4.48 -5.16 13.88
CA GLY A 377 -3.77 -4.71 15.07
C GLY A 377 -4.50 -5.13 16.35
N GLU A 378 -3.89 -4.93 17.52
CA GLU A 378 -4.42 -5.39 18.80
C GLU A 378 -5.61 -4.55 19.28
N ASN A 379 -5.54 -3.23 19.10
CA ASN A 379 -6.55 -2.31 19.63
C ASN A 379 -6.94 -1.24 18.60
N PHE A 380 -8.12 -1.41 18.03
CA PHE A 380 -8.67 -0.45 17.06
C PHE A 380 -8.92 0.94 17.68
N GLN A 381 -9.19 1.03 18.97
CA GLN A 381 -9.41 2.33 19.63
C GLN A 381 -8.12 3.13 19.74
N GLU A 382 -7.01 2.46 20.03
CA GLU A 382 -5.70 3.12 20.11
C GLU A 382 -5.12 3.42 18.73
N THR A 383 -5.32 2.53 17.75
CA THR A 383 -4.76 2.67 16.41
C THR A 383 -5.79 2.36 15.35
N LYS A 384 -6.27 3.39 14.65
CA LYS A 384 -7.20 3.22 13.50
C LYS A 384 -6.51 2.71 12.24
N PHE A 385 -5.18 2.73 12.21
CA PHE A 385 -4.41 2.27 11.07
C PHE A 385 -4.47 0.75 10.93
N ASN A 386 -5.15 0.27 9.90
CA ASN A 386 -5.32 -1.15 9.63
C ASN A 386 -4.03 -1.73 8.99
N LEU A 387 -3.22 -2.41 9.80
CA LEU A 387 -1.98 -3.04 9.34
C LEU A 387 -2.23 -4.11 8.26
N ALA A 388 -3.40 -4.76 8.25
CA ALA A 388 -3.74 -5.80 7.29
C ALA A 388 -4.00 -5.25 5.88
N THR A 389 -4.50 -4.02 5.76
CA THR A 389 -4.88 -3.42 4.47
C THR A 389 -4.02 -2.21 4.09
N GLN A 390 -3.67 -1.35 5.07
CA GLN A 390 -2.94 -0.10 4.86
C GLN A 390 -1.43 -0.25 5.12
N GLY A 391 -1.01 -1.27 5.87
CA GLY A 391 0.38 -1.49 6.26
C GLY A 391 1.25 -1.90 5.07
N LYS A 392 1.87 -0.93 4.39
CA LYS A 392 2.81 -1.21 3.29
C LYS A 392 4.16 -1.62 3.84
N ARG A 393 4.45 -2.92 3.78
CA ARG A 393 5.63 -3.55 4.39
C ARG A 393 6.50 -4.27 3.36
N GLN A 394 7.79 -4.33 3.63
CA GLN A 394 8.68 -5.15 2.82
C GLN A 394 8.42 -6.64 3.10
N SER A 395 8.11 -7.38 2.05
CA SER A 395 7.69 -8.78 2.18
C SER A 395 8.87 -9.76 2.37
N GLY A 396 10.10 -9.31 2.13
CA GLY A 396 11.25 -10.18 2.16
C GLY A 396 11.07 -11.39 1.22
N SER A 397 11.57 -12.54 1.64
CA SER A 397 11.54 -13.76 0.81
C SER A 397 10.16 -14.27 0.43
N SER A 398 9.06 -13.73 0.99
CA SER A 398 7.71 -14.10 0.53
C SER A 398 7.36 -13.54 -0.84
N PHE A 399 8.17 -12.65 -1.42
CA PHE A 399 8.03 -12.19 -2.80
C PHE A 399 8.67 -13.12 -3.84
N LYS A 400 9.50 -14.07 -3.41
CA LYS A 400 10.18 -15.03 -4.32
C LYS A 400 9.25 -15.85 -5.21
N PRO A 401 8.05 -16.28 -4.79
CA PRO A 401 7.13 -16.99 -5.69
C PRO A 401 6.77 -16.22 -6.95
N PHE A 402 6.70 -14.89 -6.92
CA PHE A 402 6.48 -14.09 -8.13
C PHE A 402 7.67 -14.21 -9.11
N GLY A 403 8.89 -14.22 -8.59
CA GLY A 403 10.09 -14.50 -9.38
C GLY A 403 10.16 -15.93 -9.91
N LEU A 404 9.73 -16.90 -9.11
CA LEU A 404 9.60 -18.31 -9.55
C LEU A 404 8.62 -18.43 -10.70
N ILE A 405 7.39 -17.92 -10.54
CA ILE A 405 6.33 -17.98 -11.56
C ILE A 405 6.79 -17.26 -12.85
N ALA A 406 7.37 -16.06 -12.71
CA ALA A 406 7.91 -15.31 -13.83
C ALA A 406 8.98 -16.07 -14.61
N ALA A 407 9.79 -16.86 -13.92
CA ALA A 407 10.79 -17.74 -14.56
C ALA A 407 10.11 -18.93 -15.25
N LEU A 408 9.17 -19.61 -14.60
CA LEU A 408 8.41 -20.72 -15.18
C LEU A 408 7.65 -20.28 -16.45
N GLU A 409 6.98 -19.13 -16.45
CA GLU A 409 6.32 -18.56 -17.64
C GLU A 409 7.29 -18.33 -18.81
N ARG A 410 8.58 -18.07 -18.51
CA ARG A 410 9.65 -17.91 -19.51
C ARG A 410 10.35 -19.20 -19.88
N GLY A 411 9.79 -20.34 -19.49
CA GLY A 411 10.28 -21.66 -19.84
C GLY A 411 11.50 -22.12 -19.04
N TYR A 412 11.75 -21.52 -17.87
CA TYR A 412 12.70 -22.10 -16.91
C TYR A 412 12.07 -23.33 -16.25
N SER A 413 12.91 -24.34 -16.00
CA SER A 413 12.51 -25.60 -15.38
C SER A 413 12.67 -25.53 -13.85
N PRO A 414 11.81 -26.20 -13.06
CA PRO A 414 12.08 -26.45 -11.66
C PRO A 414 13.44 -27.10 -11.40
N TYR A 415 13.93 -27.87 -12.37
CA TYR A 415 15.21 -28.61 -12.32
C TYR A 415 16.41 -27.82 -12.85
N ASP A 416 16.20 -26.60 -13.41
CA ASP A 416 17.31 -25.75 -13.82
C ASP A 416 18.18 -25.40 -12.60
N ILE A 417 19.50 -25.56 -12.76
CA ILE A 417 20.47 -25.38 -11.68
C ILE A 417 20.96 -23.94 -11.68
N PHE A 418 20.78 -23.28 -10.56
CA PHE A 418 21.26 -21.92 -10.29
C PHE A 418 22.38 -21.95 -9.23
N ASP A 419 23.30 -21.00 -9.33
CA ASP A 419 24.31 -20.82 -8.30
C ASP A 419 23.72 -20.10 -7.08
N GLY A 420 23.56 -20.82 -5.98
CA GLY A 420 23.09 -20.30 -4.69
C GLY A 420 24.21 -19.86 -3.75
N SER A 421 25.49 -19.85 -4.21
CA SER A 421 26.64 -19.49 -3.38
C SER A 421 26.58 -18.03 -2.93
N SER A 422 27.06 -17.76 -1.70
CA SER A 422 27.10 -16.41 -1.14
C SER A 422 28.01 -15.47 -1.92
N GLY A 423 27.70 -14.18 -1.89
CA GLY A 423 28.47 -13.15 -2.57
C GLY A 423 27.99 -12.90 -4.01
N CYS A 424 26.76 -13.26 -4.35
CA CYS A 424 26.15 -12.91 -5.62
C CYS A 424 25.78 -11.41 -5.68
N HIS A 425 25.68 -10.89 -6.90
CA HIS A 425 25.38 -9.49 -7.16
C HIS A 425 24.23 -9.35 -8.14
N TYR A 426 23.47 -8.26 -8.01
CA TYR A 426 22.52 -7.87 -9.02
C TYR A 426 23.25 -7.34 -10.26
N LYS A 427 22.76 -7.69 -11.44
CA LYS A 427 23.32 -7.22 -12.72
C LYS A 427 23.08 -5.70 -12.82
N GLY A 428 24.16 -4.95 -13.05
CA GLY A 428 24.11 -3.48 -13.14
C GLY A 428 24.18 -2.75 -11.80
N ASP A 429 24.26 -3.46 -10.68
CA ASP A 429 24.50 -2.83 -9.38
C ASP A 429 25.95 -2.37 -9.26
N LEU A 430 26.13 -1.04 -9.24
CA LEU A 430 27.43 -0.39 -9.08
C LEU A 430 27.85 -0.19 -7.61
N SER A 431 26.99 -0.56 -6.65
CA SER A 431 27.26 -0.36 -5.21
C SER A 431 28.38 -1.27 -4.69
N GLY A 432 28.71 -2.33 -5.42
CA GLY A 432 29.69 -3.33 -5.01
C GLY A 432 29.23 -4.22 -3.84
N LYS A 433 28.00 -4.04 -3.34
CA LYS A 433 27.46 -4.83 -2.24
C LYS A 433 27.04 -6.21 -2.72
N SER A 434 27.49 -7.25 -2.02
CA SER A 434 27.11 -8.64 -2.31
C SER A 434 25.91 -9.06 -1.46
N VAL A 435 25.06 -9.92 -2.04
CA VAL A 435 23.95 -10.56 -1.30
C VAL A 435 24.50 -11.80 -0.58
N GLN A 436 24.18 -11.91 0.69
CA GLN A 436 24.54 -13.07 1.51
C GLN A 436 23.57 -14.22 1.27
N SER A 437 24.09 -15.43 1.20
CA SER A 437 23.34 -16.65 0.96
C SER A 437 24.02 -17.85 1.63
N HIS A 438 23.31 -18.97 1.73
CA HIS A 438 23.81 -20.19 2.37
C HIS A 438 23.58 -21.40 1.49
N GLY A 439 24.06 -21.34 0.25
CA GLY A 439 23.86 -22.40 -0.72
C GLY A 439 25.08 -22.63 -1.59
N GLY A 440 24.92 -23.54 -2.55
CA GLY A 440 25.80 -23.84 -3.66
C GLY A 440 24.96 -23.98 -4.92
N PRO A 441 25.48 -24.62 -5.97
CA PRO A 441 24.66 -25.00 -7.12
C PRO A 441 23.52 -25.90 -6.71
N MET A 442 22.26 -25.51 -7.03
CA MET A 442 21.05 -26.26 -6.71
C MET A 442 19.93 -25.94 -7.70
N THR A 443 18.94 -26.76 -7.74
CA THR A 443 17.78 -26.58 -8.60
C THR A 443 16.96 -25.35 -8.17
N LEU A 444 16.20 -24.75 -9.09
CA LEU A 444 15.26 -23.68 -8.79
C LEU A 444 14.24 -24.13 -7.72
N TRP A 445 13.77 -25.37 -7.82
CA TRP A 445 12.93 -26.04 -6.82
C TRP A 445 13.58 -26.02 -5.43
N GLU A 446 14.80 -26.56 -5.29
CA GLU A 446 15.52 -26.61 -4.01
C GLU A 446 15.78 -25.20 -3.46
N GLY A 447 16.22 -24.27 -4.31
CA GLY A 447 16.45 -22.88 -3.96
C GLY A 447 15.20 -22.17 -3.46
N THR A 448 14.00 -22.59 -3.92
CA THR A 448 12.72 -22.04 -3.49
C THR A 448 12.32 -22.53 -2.09
N TYR A 449 12.25 -23.85 -1.87
CA TYR A 449 11.80 -24.33 -0.54
C TYR A 449 12.82 -24.07 0.57
N ARG A 450 14.11 -23.97 0.24
CA ARG A 450 15.16 -23.53 1.16
C ARG A 450 15.31 -22.01 1.25
N SER A 451 14.60 -21.27 0.39
CA SER A 451 14.60 -19.80 0.36
C SER A 451 15.97 -19.16 0.10
N ILE A 452 16.77 -19.74 -0.76
CA ILE A 452 18.17 -19.32 -1.04
C ILE A 452 18.18 -18.01 -1.83
N ASN A 453 18.81 -16.96 -1.28
CA ASN A 453 18.81 -15.62 -1.87
C ASN A 453 19.50 -15.57 -3.23
N CYS A 454 20.72 -16.13 -3.34
CA CYS A 454 21.47 -16.02 -4.58
C CYS A 454 20.87 -16.79 -5.76
N VAL A 455 20.07 -17.84 -5.51
CA VAL A 455 19.27 -18.47 -6.57
C VAL A 455 18.34 -17.43 -7.20
N PHE A 456 17.61 -16.64 -6.38
CA PHE A 456 16.67 -15.63 -6.86
C PHE A 456 17.34 -14.37 -7.40
N VAL A 457 18.51 -13.98 -6.89
CA VAL A 457 19.35 -12.95 -7.52
C VAL A 457 19.73 -13.38 -8.95
N ASN A 458 20.12 -14.65 -9.13
CA ASN A 458 20.42 -15.16 -10.45
C ASN A 458 19.19 -15.29 -11.34
N VAL A 459 18.01 -15.61 -10.78
CA VAL A 459 16.74 -15.58 -11.49
C VAL A 459 16.45 -14.17 -12.01
N VAL A 460 16.45 -13.14 -11.15
CA VAL A 460 16.12 -11.77 -11.60
C VAL A 460 17.17 -11.22 -12.58
N ASN A 461 18.42 -11.63 -12.44
CA ASN A 461 19.47 -11.28 -13.42
C ASN A 461 19.21 -11.84 -14.83
N GLN A 462 18.43 -12.92 -14.95
CA GLN A 462 18.03 -13.50 -16.23
C GLN A 462 16.73 -12.89 -16.78
N ILE A 463 15.71 -12.68 -15.91
CA ILE A 463 14.38 -12.30 -16.36
C ILE A 463 14.08 -10.82 -16.22
N GLY A 464 14.87 -10.08 -15.42
CA GLY A 464 14.66 -8.67 -15.09
C GLY A 464 13.66 -8.44 -13.95
N ALA A 465 13.76 -7.29 -13.28
CA ALA A 465 12.86 -6.88 -12.19
C ALA A 465 11.42 -6.70 -12.68
N ARG A 466 11.25 -6.06 -13.84
CA ARG A 466 9.95 -5.83 -14.47
C ARG A 466 9.14 -7.11 -14.62
N ALA A 467 9.76 -8.20 -15.01
CA ALA A 467 9.09 -9.49 -15.15
C ALA A 467 8.52 -10.03 -13.83
N VAL A 468 9.23 -9.80 -12.72
CA VAL A 468 8.78 -10.18 -11.38
C VAL A 468 7.59 -9.35 -10.97
N LEU A 469 7.65 -8.03 -11.19
CA LEU A 469 6.57 -7.09 -10.88
C LEU A 469 5.33 -7.35 -11.73
N ASP A 470 5.47 -7.53 -13.05
CA ASP A 470 4.33 -7.83 -13.92
C ASP A 470 3.61 -9.11 -13.47
N THR A 471 4.36 -10.13 -13.03
CA THR A 471 3.77 -11.35 -12.48
C THR A 471 3.07 -11.06 -11.15
N ALA A 472 3.66 -10.25 -10.26
CA ALA A 472 3.02 -9.86 -9.00
C ALA A 472 1.70 -9.09 -9.23
N TYR A 473 1.70 -8.15 -10.17
CA TYR A 473 0.50 -7.37 -10.54
C TYR A 473 -0.59 -8.26 -11.16
N LYS A 474 -0.24 -9.14 -12.08
CA LYS A 474 -1.19 -10.13 -12.64
C LYS A 474 -1.86 -10.95 -11.53
N LEU A 475 -1.11 -11.34 -10.50
CA LEU A 475 -1.62 -12.16 -9.41
C LEU A 475 -2.43 -11.38 -8.37
N GLY A 476 -2.43 -10.04 -8.39
CA GLY A 476 -3.28 -9.23 -7.52
C GLY A 476 -2.55 -8.28 -6.57
N ILE A 477 -1.23 -8.09 -6.71
CA ILE A 477 -0.56 -6.98 -6.03
C ILE A 477 -0.96 -5.68 -6.75
N GLU A 478 -1.57 -4.76 -6.02
CA GLU A 478 -2.11 -3.51 -6.58
C GLU A 478 -1.15 -2.34 -6.39
N THR A 479 -0.45 -2.32 -5.25
CA THR A 479 0.52 -1.27 -4.93
C THR A 479 1.68 -1.27 -5.92
N LYS A 480 1.82 -0.20 -6.71
CA LYS A 480 2.93 -0.04 -7.65
C LYS A 480 4.26 0.03 -6.90
N GLN A 481 5.23 -0.71 -7.36
CA GLN A 481 6.54 -0.85 -6.73
C GLN A 481 7.64 -0.24 -7.60
N GLY A 482 8.69 0.26 -6.98
CA GLY A 482 9.89 0.66 -7.69
C GLY A 482 10.55 -0.53 -8.42
N GLU A 483 10.96 -0.33 -9.67
CA GLU A 483 11.56 -1.37 -10.51
C GLU A 483 13.06 -1.57 -10.19
N TYR A 484 13.33 -2.21 -9.07
CA TYR A 484 14.68 -2.55 -8.64
C TYR A 484 14.90 -4.07 -8.64
N PRO A 485 16.09 -4.59 -8.97
CA PRO A 485 16.36 -6.03 -8.93
C PRO A 485 16.12 -6.67 -7.55
N SER A 486 16.18 -5.89 -6.47
CA SER A 486 15.90 -6.34 -5.10
C SER A 486 14.45 -6.77 -4.86
N VAL A 487 13.51 -6.42 -5.75
CA VAL A 487 12.11 -6.83 -5.64
C VAL A 487 11.94 -8.34 -5.56
N VAL A 488 12.79 -9.12 -6.24
CA VAL A 488 12.74 -10.59 -6.19
C VAL A 488 13.00 -11.15 -4.79
N LEU A 489 13.67 -10.41 -3.93
CA LEU A 489 13.90 -10.73 -2.51
C LEU A 489 12.96 -9.99 -1.58
N GLY A 490 11.98 -9.25 -2.11
CA GLY A 490 11.01 -8.47 -1.37
C GLY A 490 11.56 -7.16 -0.80
N GLY A 491 12.62 -6.62 -1.39
CA GLY A 491 13.06 -5.23 -1.19
C GLY A 491 12.18 -4.31 -2.01
N LEU A 492 11.03 -3.95 -1.47
CA LEU A 492 9.94 -3.24 -2.10
C LEU A 492 9.91 -1.76 -1.67
N ASP A 493 9.43 -0.90 -2.53
CA ASP A 493 9.18 0.51 -2.23
C ASP A 493 7.92 0.95 -3.00
N PRO A 494 6.82 1.26 -2.28
CA PRO A 494 6.63 1.42 -0.83
C PRO A 494 6.44 0.12 -0.03
N GLY A 495 6.17 -1.02 -0.62
CA GLY A 495 5.87 -2.28 0.05
C GLY A 495 4.47 -2.80 -0.27
N VAL A 496 4.03 -3.85 0.42
CA VAL A 496 2.74 -4.52 0.21
C VAL A 496 2.02 -4.77 1.52
N SER A 497 0.69 -4.88 1.47
CA SER A 497 -0.12 -5.22 2.64
C SER A 497 -0.34 -6.73 2.77
N PRO A 498 -0.69 -7.22 3.98
CA PRO A 498 -1.13 -8.61 4.17
C PRO A 498 -2.29 -9.00 3.25
N LEU A 499 -3.27 -8.14 3.03
CA LEU A 499 -4.40 -8.43 2.14
C LEU A 499 -3.96 -8.62 0.69
N GLU A 500 -3.09 -7.74 0.17
CA GLU A 500 -2.55 -7.91 -1.19
C GLU A 500 -1.79 -9.23 -1.34
N MET A 501 -0.99 -9.60 -0.31
CA MET A 501 -0.25 -10.86 -0.33
C MET A 501 -1.18 -12.08 -0.24
N ALA A 502 -2.23 -12.02 0.59
CA ALA A 502 -3.23 -13.09 0.68
C ALA A 502 -3.97 -13.28 -0.66
N GLY A 503 -4.44 -12.18 -1.28
CA GLY A 503 -5.11 -12.21 -2.59
C GLY A 503 -4.22 -12.75 -3.72
N ALA A 504 -2.95 -12.32 -3.76
CA ALA A 504 -2.01 -12.82 -4.74
C ALA A 504 -1.70 -14.33 -4.58
N TYR A 505 -1.63 -14.81 -3.34
CA TYR A 505 -1.45 -16.24 -3.06
C TYR A 505 -2.75 -17.04 -3.25
N ALA A 506 -3.92 -16.42 -3.05
CA ALA A 506 -5.20 -17.01 -3.42
C ALA A 506 -5.27 -17.31 -4.93
N THR A 507 -4.76 -16.40 -5.76
CA THR A 507 -4.64 -16.63 -7.21
C THR A 507 -3.71 -17.82 -7.54
N ILE A 508 -2.63 -18.02 -6.78
CA ILE A 508 -1.76 -19.20 -6.92
C ILE A 508 -2.52 -20.46 -6.50
N ALA A 509 -3.24 -20.42 -5.36
CA ALA A 509 -4.04 -21.52 -4.85
C ALA A 509 -5.15 -21.93 -5.83
N ALA A 510 -5.78 -20.95 -6.50
CA ALA A 510 -6.78 -21.14 -7.55
C ALA A 510 -6.15 -21.48 -8.93
N GLU A 511 -4.93 -22.04 -8.95
CA GLU A 511 -4.25 -22.50 -10.17
C GLU A 511 -4.14 -21.42 -11.27
N GLY A 512 -3.93 -20.16 -10.86
CA GLY A 512 -3.75 -19.04 -11.75
C GLY A 512 -5.04 -18.41 -12.25
N VAL A 513 -6.17 -18.70 -11.62
CA VAL A 513 -7.41 -17.94 -11.79
C VAL A 513 -7.44 -16.86 -10.72
N ARG A 514 -7.42 -15.62 -11.13
CA ARG A 514 -7.53 -14.47 -10.24
C ARG A 514 -9.00 -14.17 -9.96
N HIS A 515 -9.34 -14.12 -8.70
CA HIS A 515 -10.58 -13.54 -8.20
C HIS A 515 -10.21 -12.23 -7.49
N LYS A 516 -10.87 -11.13 -7.86
CA LYS A 516 -10.62 -9.84 -7.19
C LYS A 516 -11.04 -9.97 -5.72
N THR A 517 -10.17 -9.57 -4.80
CA THR A 517 -10.51 -9.54 -3.38
C THR A 517 -11.61 -8.53 -3.13
N HIS A 518 -12.60 -8.90 -2.34
CA HIS A 518 -13.73 -8.05 -1.97
C HIS A 518 -14.20 -8.34 -0.55
N LEU A 519 -14.69 -7.29 0.12
CA LEU A 519 -15.23 -7.38 1.48
C LEU A 519 -16.76 -7.31 1.48
N ILE A 520 -17.36 -6.78 0.41
CA ILE A 520 -18.79 -6.57 0.29
C ILE A 520 -19.33 -7.54 -0.74
N GLN A 521 -20.27 -8.38 -0.33
CA GLN A 521 -20.94 -9.33 -1.21
C GLN A 521 -22.13 -8.71 -1.90
N GLU A 522 -22.93 -7.93 -1.15
CA GLU A 522 -24.14 -7.31 -1.67
C GLU A 522 -24.49 -6.05 -0.88
N VAL A 523 -25.05 -5.06 -1.54
CA VAL A 523 -25.66 -3.89 -0.92
C VAL A 523 -27.09 -3.73 -1.43
N ARG A 524 -28.05 -3.64 -0.52
CA ARG A 524 -29.47 -3.40 -0.81
C ARG A 524 -29.91 -2.09 -0.18
N THR A 525 -30.94 -1.48 -0.78
CA THR A 525 -31.70 -0.40 -0.14
C THR A 525 -32.56 -0.96 0.98
N SER A 526 -33.06 -0.07 1.86
CA SER A 526 -34.09 -0.40 2.86
C SER A 526 -35.39 -0.98 2.29
N THR A 527 -35.61 -0.84 0.97
CA THR A 527 -36.74 -1.41 0.25
C THR A 527 -36.44 -2.77 -0.39
N GLY A 528 -35.20 -3.28 -0.24
CA GLY A 528 -34.75 -4.57 -0.76
C GLY A 528 -34.23 -4.52 -2.21
N GLU A 529 -34.12 -3.34 -2.83
CA GLU A 529 -33.51 -3.19 -4.13
C GLU A 529 -31.99 -3.41 -4.04
N VAL A 530 -31.45 -4.28 -4.90
CA VAL A 530 -30.00 -4.53 -4.97
C VAL A 530 -29.31 -3.40 -5.72
N ILE A 531 -28.47 -2.63 -5.02
CA ILE A 531 -27.64 -1.56 -5.59
C ILE A 531 -26.34 -2.15 -6.14
N TYR A 532 -25.76 -3.11 -5.40
CA TYR A 532 -24.49 -3.73 -5.74
C TYR A 532 -24.54 -5.22 -5.39
N GLN A 533 -23.94 -6.01 -6.24
CA GLN A 533 -23.68 -7.42 -5.99
C GLN A 533 -22.30 -7.77 -6.53
N ALA A 534 -21.44 -8.31 -5.67
CA ALA A 534 -20.15 -8.82 -6.10
C ALA A 534 -20.42 -9.98 -7.09
N THR A 535 -19.97 -9.82 -8.30
CA THR A 535 -20.09 -10.85 -9.32
C THR A 535 -18.88 -11.78 -9.21
N PRO A 536 -19.08 -13.08 -8.90
CA PRO A 536 -18.01 -14.08 -8.98
C PRO A 536 -17.43 -14.20 -10.40
N GLU A 537 -18.09 -13.60 -11.37
CA GLU A 537 -17.80 -13.68 -12.80
C GLU A 537 -16.55 -12.90 -13.23
N VAL A 538 -15.97 -12.04 -12.40
CA VAL A 538 -14.68 -11.41 -12.71
C VAL A 538 -13.55 -12.31 -12.27
N SER A 539 -13.62 -13.58 -12.70
CA SER A 539 -12.48 -14.49 -12.59
C SER A 539 -11.69 -14.45 -13.89
N GLU A 540 -10.43 -14.11 -13.81
CA GLU A 540 -9.54 -14.08 -14.96
C GLU A 540 -8.44 -15.13 -14.80
N ARG A 541 -8.26 -15.99 -15.82
CA ARG A 541 -7.07 -16.83 -15.84
C ARG A 541 -5.85 -16.01 -16.24
N VAL A 542 -5.07 -15.62 -15.25
CA VAL A 542 -3.88 -14.76 -15.41
C VAL A 542 -2.58 -15.55 -15.59
N LEU A 543 -2.58 -16.85 -15.25
CA LEU A 543 -1.46 -17.75 -15.43
C LEU A 543 -1.88 -19.01 -16.23
N ASN A 544 -0.92 -19.56 -16.94
CA ASN A 544 -1.05 -20.93 -17.44
C ASN A 544 -1.23 -21.89 -16.26
N GLU A 545 -2.20 -22.77 -16.35
CA GLU A 545 -2.58 -23.71 -15.31
C GLU A 545 -1.41 -24.58 -14.83
N ASN A 546 -0.64 -25.13 -15.77
CA ASN A 546 0.50 -25.97 -15.42
C ASN A 546 1.64 -25.19 -14.75
N VAL A 547 1.82 -23.91 -15.10
CA VAL A 547 2.76 -23.00 -14.42
C VAL A 547 2.33 -22.78 -12.97
N ALA A 548 1.05 -22.51 -12.73
CA ALA A 548 0.50 -22.33 -11.41
C ALA A 548 0.62 -23.62 -10.56
N ARG A 549 0.21 -24.78 -11.11
CA ARG A 549 0.35 -26.10 -10.46
C ARG A 549 1.80 -26.44 -10.14
N THR A 550 2.73 -26.13 -11.05
CA THR A 550 4.17 -26.30 -10.80
C THR A 550 4.65 -25.42 -9.65
N ALA A 551 4.20 -24.17 -9.58
CA ALA A 551 4.54 -23.28 -8.47
C ALA A 551 3.98 -23.80 -7.15
N VAL A 552 2.72 -24.28 -7.11
CA VAL A 552 2.10 -24.91 -5.93
C VAL A 552 2.89 -26.13 -5.50
N TRP A 553 3.21 -27.03 -6.41
CA TRP A 553 4.02 -28.22 -6.16
C TRP A 553 5.35 -27.88 -5.48
N ILE A 554 6.04 -26.84 -5.93
CA ILE A 554 7.28 -26.37 -5.31
C ILE A 554 7.02 -25.76 -3.93
N LEU A 555 5.94 -24.99 -3.77
CA LEU A 555 5.59 -24.31 -2.52
C LEU A 555 5.04 -25.26 -1.43
N LYS A 556 4.50 -26.43 -1.79
CA LYS A 556 4.20 -27.52 -0.85
C LYS A 556 5.45 -27.92 -0.07
N ASP A 557 6.58 -28.02 -0.74
CA ASP A 557 7.84 -28.41 -0.10
C ASP A 557 8.40 -27.38 0.90
N VAL A 558 7.97 -26.13 0.85
CA VAL A 558 8.28 -25.14 1.91
C VAL A 558 7.69 -25.58 3.24
N VAL A 559 6.47 -26.14 3.21
CA VAL A 559 5.75 -26.66 4.38
C VAL A 559 6.21 -28.09 4.73
N GLU A 560 6.46 -28.92 3.73
CA GLU A 560 6.79 -30.34 3.92
C GLU A 560 8.22 -30.55 4.46
N LYS A 561 9.21 -29.82 3.94
CA LYS A 561 10.64 -30.00 4.25
C LYS A 561 11.46 -28.73 4.26
N GLY A 562 10.85 -27.58 3.95
CA GLY A 562 11.52 -26.31 3.81
C GLY A 562 11.48 -25.43 5.07
N THR A 563 11.43 -24.12 4.83
CA THR A 563 11.56 -23.10 5.91
C THR A 563 10.38 -23.06 6.88
N ALA A 564 9.23 -23.65 6.54
CA ALA A 564 8.04 -23.75 7.40
C ALA A 564 7.79 -25.17 7.97
N TYR A 565 8.67 -26.12 7.71
CA TYR A 565 8.51 -27.55 8.03
C TYR A 565 7.99 -27.85 9.43
N ARG A 566 8.45 -27.15 10.47
CA ARG A 566 8.07 -27.45 11.86
C ARG A 566 6.68 -26.98 12.25
N ARG A 567 6.18 -25.90 11.62
CA ARG A 567 4.97 -25.19 12.06
C ARG A 567 3.93 -24.98 10.95
N GLY A 568 4.26 -25.23 9.69
CA GLY A 568 3.34 -25.01 8.58
C GLY A 568 2.38 -26.14 8.28
N ARG A 569 2.52 -27.31 8.93
CA ARG A 569 1.66 -28.48 8.71
C ARG A 569 0.38 -28.37 9.51
N ILE A 570 -0.75 -28.49 8.85
CA ILE A 570 -2.11 -28.38 9.43
C ILE A 570 -2.94 -29.65 9.25
N GLY A 571 -2.29 -30.81 9.02
CA GLY A 571 -2.99 -32.09 8.86
C GLY A 571 -3.67 -32.29 7.51
N ARG A 572 -3.49 -31.37 6.57
CA ARG A 572 -4.02 -31.40 5.19
C ARG A 572 -3.03 -30.78 4.21
N PRO A 573 -3.24 -30.94 2.88
CA PRO A 573 -2.38 -30.32 1.88
C PRO A 573 -2.29 -28.81 2.06
N ALA A 574 -1.07 -28.31 2.22
CA ALA A 574 -0.81 -26.89 2.36
C ALA A 574 0.49 -26.50 1.65
N ALA A 575 0.51 -25.30 1.14
CA ALA A 575 1.68 -24.70 0.49
C ALA A 575 1.90 -23.29 1.04
N GLY A 576 3.07 -22.71 0.84
CA GLY A 576 3.31 -21.36 1.33
C GLY A 576 4.73 -20.88 1.20
N LYS A 577 5.01 -19.69 1.76
CA LYS A 577 6.34 -19.11 1.76
C LYS A 577 6.59 -18.23 2.98
N THR A 578 7.73 -18.42 3.61
CA THR A 578 8.24 -17.56 4.68
C THR A 578 8.89 -16.31 4.11
N GLY A 579 8.71 -15.17 4.76
CA GLY A 579 9.39 -13.91 4.49
C GLY A 579 10.12 -13.41 5.74
N THR A 580 11.27 -12.79 5.56
CA THR A 580 12.01 -12.07 6.60
C THR A 580 12.87 -11.02 5.91
N THR A 581 12.80 -9.78 6.37
CA THR A 581 13.67 -8.71 5.86
C THR A 581 15.08 -8.80 6.46
N ASN A 582 16.07 -8.24 5.75
CA ASN A 582 17.47 -8.34 6.15
C ASN A 582 17.73 -7.81 7.57
N ASP A 583 17.10 -6.72 7.95
CA ASP A 583 17.23 -6.10 9.27
C ASP A 583 16.24 -6.68 10.28
N ARG A 584 15.53 -7.75 9.94
CA ARG A 584 14.48 -8.35 10.79
C ARG A 584 13.44 -7.35 11.27
N ARG A 585 13.01 -6.44 10.39
CA ARG A 585 11.95 -5.48 10.68
C ARG A 585 10.57 -6.08 10.46
N ASP A 586 10.49 -7.03 9.51
CA ASP A 586 9.27 -7.70 9.09
C ASP A 586 9.50 -9.20 9.02
N ALA A 587 8.57 -9.96 9.57
CA ALA A 587 8.49 -11.41 9.47
C ALA A 587 7.13 -11.79 8.89
N TRP A 588 7.13 -12.69 7.88
CA TRP A 588 5.94 -13.06 7.14
C TRP A 588 5.81 -14.57 7.02
N PHE A 589 4.59 -15.03 7.03
CA PHE A 589 4.22 -16.31 6.45
C PHE A 589 2.94 -16.16 5.65
N ILE A 590 2.98 -16.53 4.39
CA ILE A 590 1.80 -16.61 3.55
C ILE A 590 1.66 -18.08 3.17
N GLY A 591 0.58 -18.70 3.60
CA GLY A 591 0.29 -20.10 3.33
C GLY A 591 -1.13 -20.26 2.84
N PHE A 592 -1.38 -21.34 2.12
CA PHE A 592 -2.66 -21.63 1.51
C PHE A 592 -2.92 -23.12 1.37
N THR A 593 -4.20 -23.45 1.31
CA THR A 593 -4.78 -24.72 0.83
C THR A 593 -5.44 -24.46 -0.52
N PRO A 594 -6.05 -25.42 -1.19
CA PRO A 594 -6.89 -25.17 -2.35
C PRO A 594 -8.05 -24.21 -2.09
N GLN A 595 -8.48 -24.07 -0.83
CA GLN A 595 -9.69 -23.36 -0.42
C GLN A 595 -9.41 -21.96 0.14
N ILE A 596 -8.38 -21.79 0.96
CA ILE A 596 -8.12 -20.55 1.71
C ILE A 596 -6.65 -20.17 1.61
N ALA A 597 -6.38 -18.89 1.34
CA ALA A 597 -5.05 -18.29 1.41
C ALA A 597 -5.00 -17.26 2.55
N THR A 598 -4.00 -17.38 3.42
CA THR A 598 -3.87 -16.50 4.58
C THR A 598 -2.45 -15.95 4.68
N ALA A 599 -2.34 -14.63 4.79
CA ALA A 599 -1.09 -13.94 5.04
C ALA A 599 -1.02 -13.47 6.50
N VAL A 600 0.09 -13.78 7.16
CA VAL A 600 0.40 -13.29 8.51
C VAL A 600 1.69 -12.49 8.46
N TRP A 601 1.63 -11.27 8.98
CA TRP A 601 2.76 -10.40 9.21
C TRP A 601 2.96 -10.19 10.70
N VAL A 602 4.22 -10.12 11.12
CA VAL A 602 4.63 -9.69 12.46
C VAL A 602 5.79 -8.74 12.30
N GLY A 603 5.70 -7.58 12.93
CA GLY A 603 6.72 -6.56 12.83
C GLY A 603 6.54 -5.42 13.81
N ASN A 604 7.45 -4.47 13.75
CA ASN A 604 7.30 -3.23 14.46
C ASN A 604 6.63 -2.19 13.54
N PRO A 605 5.50 -1.57 13.91
CA PRO A 605 4.85 -0.53 13.11
C PRO A 605 5.81 0.58 12.66
N ASN A 606 6.75 0.97 13.51
CA ASN A 606 7.76 1.99 13.23
C ASN A 606 9.01 1.46 12.50
N SER A 607 8.92 0.27 11.91
CA SER A 607 10.03 -0.37 11.16
C SER A 607 11.33 -0.56 11.96
N ALA A 608 11.27 -0.61 13.29
CA ALA A 608 12.41 -0.93 14.13
C ALA A 608 12.80 -2.41 14.02
N THR A 609 14.08 -2.70 14.21
CA THR A 609 14.63 -4.06 14.14
C THR A 609 14.11 -4.93 15.29
N MET A 610 13.61 -6.13 14.95
CA MET A 610 13.24 -7.16 15.90
C MET A 610 14.42 -8.10 16.19
N THR A 611 14.48 -8.65 17.41
CA THR A 611 15.44 -9.69 17.78
C THR A 611 14.72 -11.03 17.89
N GLY A 612 15.14 -12.02 17.09
CA GLY A 612 14.65 -13.40 17.25
C GLY A 612 13.48 -13.85 16.42
N TYR A 613 12.77 -12.96 15.70
CA TYR A 613 11.67 -13.38 14.84
C TYR A 613 12.09 -13.63 13.39
N PHE A 614 11.63 -14.79 12.87
CA PHE A 614 11.73 -15.16 11.46
C PHE A 614 10.36 -15.64 10.98
N GLY A 615 10.09 -15.53 9.69
CA GLY A 615 8.81 -15.93 9.09
C GLY A 615 8.39 -17.36 9.39
N GLY A 616 9.35 -18.28 9.51
CA GLY A 616 9.09 -19.69 9.88
C GLY A 616 8.80 -19.95 11.38
N GLN A 617 8.67 -18.90 12.18
CA GLN A 617 8.42 -18.98 13.63
C GLN A 617 7.04 -18.46 13.99
N LEU A 618 6.94 -17.26 14.54
CA LEU A 618 5.70 -16.69 15.05
C LEU A 618 4.64 -16.49 13.95
N PRO A 619 4.92 -15.88 12.78
CA PRO A 619 3.91 -15.78 11.73
C PRO A 619 3.36 -17.15 11.29
N THR A 620 4.23 -18.17 11.19
CA THR A 620 3.81 -19.52 10.82
C THR A 620 2.99 -20.20 11.93
N ALA A 621 3.27 -19.91 13.22
CA ALA A 621 2.49 -20.45 14.33
C ALA A 621 1.07 -19.88 14.38
N ILE A 622 0.94 -18.55 14.23
CA ILE A 622 -0.37 -17.87 14.12
C ILE A 622 -1.14 -18.43 12.93
N TRP A 623 -0.51 -18.52 11.77
CA TRP A 623 -1.10 -19.09 10.57
C TRP A 623 -1.58 -20.53 10.78
N ASN A 624 -0.77 -21.36 11.42
CA ASN A 624 -1.10 -22.76 11.68
C ASN A 624 -2.36 -22.91 12.52
N GLN A 625 -2.43 -22.19 13.64
CA GLN A 625 -3.59 -22.24 14.52
C GLN A 625 -4.84 -21.74 13.81
N TYR A 626 -4.76 -20.59 13.14
CA TYR A 626 -5.87 -20.04 12.36
C TYR A 626 -6.35 -21.02 11.28
N MET A 627 -5.44 -21.49 10.42
CA MET A 627 -5.80 -22.36 9.31
C MET A 627 -6.28 -23.74 9.75
N THR A 628 -5.80 -24.24 10.87
CA THR A 628 -6.30 -25.52 11.43
C THR A 628 -7.77 -25.37 11.82
N GLY A 629 -8.13 -24.33 12.57
CA GLY A 629 -9.52 -24.07 12.93
C GLY A 629 -10.39 -23.70 11.72
N ALA A 630 -9.88 -22.86 10.82
CA ALA A 630 -10.62 -22.43 9.62
C ALA A 630 -10.97 -23.58 8.65
N HIS A 631 -10.39 -24.76 8.87
CA HIS A 631 -10.65 -25.94 8.04
C HIS A 631 -11.31 -27.09 8.78
N GLU A 632 -11.74 -26.89 10.02
CA GLU A 632 -12.29 -27.98 10.83
C GLU A 632 -13.49 -28.63 10.15
N ASP A 633 -14.38 -27.81 9.57
CA ASP A 633 -15.60 -28.26 8.90
C ASP A 633 -15.46 -28.37 7.36
N LEU A 634 -14.28 -28.11 6.81
CA LEU A 634 -14.07 -28.18 5.36
C LEU A 634 -13.51 -29.53 4.95
N GLU A 635 -14.03 -30.08 3.85
CA GLU A 635 -13.49 -31.29 3.22
C GLU A 635 -12.00 -31.09 2.87
N ILE A 636 -11.25 -32.21 2.95
CA ILE A 636 -9.83 -32.19 2.54
C ILE A 636 -9.77 -32.23 1.03
N GLU A 637 -9.21 -31.15 0.45
CA GLU A 637 -8.96 -31.06 -0.98
C GLU A 637 -7.46 -31.20 -1.26
N GLU A 638 -7.12 -31.91 -2.33
CA GLU A 638 -5.76 -32.07 -2.82
C GLU A 638 -5.46 -31.00 -3.87
N PHE A 639 -4.20 -30.55 -3.92
CA PHE A 639 -3.72 -29.75 -5.06
C PHE A 639 -3.54 -30.65 -6.28
N HIS A 640 -3.92 -30.17 -7.44
CA HIS A 640 -3.66 -30.90 -8.67
C HIS A 640 -2.16 -30.97 -8.98
N GLU A 641 -1.73 -32.15 -9.42
CA GLU A 641 -0.32 -32.37 -9.77
C GLU A 641 0.01 -31.68 -11.10
N PRO A 642 1.21 -31.07 -11.22
CA PRO A 642 1.66 -30.47 -12.47
C PRO A 642 2.10 -31.51 -13.49
N ASP A 643 2.00 -31.20 -14.77
CA ASP A 643 2.71 -31.91 -15.83
C ASP A 643 4.18 -31.48 -15.84
N LEU A 644 5.04 -32.30 -15.26
CA LEU A 644 6.48 -32.06 -15.22
C LEU A 644 7.24 -32.57 -16.45
N VAL A 645 6.57 -33.27 -17.38
CA VAL A 645 7.21 -33.85 -18.58
C VAL A 645 7.85 -32.76 -19.45
N ASN A 646 7.21 -31.59 -19.52
CA ASN A 646 7.70 -30.46 -20.30
C ASN A 646 8.94 -29.78 -19.69
N TYR A 647 9.31 -30.08 -18.43
CA TYR A 647 10.45 -29.50 -17.71
C TYR A 647 11.69 -30.41 -17.67
N ARG A 648 11.80 -31.42 -18.50
CA ARG A 648 12.87 -32.46 -18.43
C ARG A 648 14.27 -31.96 -18.79
N ARG A 649 14.47 -30.75 -19.29
CA ARG A 649 15.79 -30.22 -19.62
C ARG A 649 16.37 -29.46 -18.43
N GLU A 650 17.44 -29.97 -17.84
CA GLU A 650 18.26 -29.26 -16.88
C GLU A 650 19.20 -28.30 -17.61
N ARG A 651 19.16 -27.02 -17.22
CA ARG A 651 20.14 -26.03 -17.67
C ARG A 651 20.93 -25.57 -16.45
N ARG A 652 22.23 -25.28 -16.65
CA ARG A 652 23.06 -24.64 -15.64
C ARG A 652 23.14 -23.16 -15.95
N ILE A 653 22.69 -22.31 -15.00
CA ILE A 653 22.49 -20.88 -15.18
C ILE A 653 23.32 -20.13 -14.15
N GLY A 654 24.22 -19.24 -14.63
CA GLY A 654 25.12 -18.44 -13.78
C GLY A 654 26.58 -18.86 -13.89
N SER A 655 27.47 -18.09 -13.28
CA SER A 655 28.90 -18.38 -13.20
C SER A 655 29.16 -19.32 -12.03
N PHE A 656 29.27 -20.61 -12.33
CA PHE A 656 29.65 -21.61 -11.33
C PHE A 656 31.16 -21.49 -11.04
N ARG A 657 31.55 -21.20 -9.79
CA ARG A 657 32.91 -21.47 -9.34
C ARG A 657 33.08 -22.98 -9.27
N ILE A 658 33.66 -23.56 -10.29
CA ILE A 658 34.09 -24.96 -10.25
C ILE A 658 35.19 -25.03 -9.17
N ARG A 659 34.85 -25.51 -7.94
CA ARG A 659 35.89 -26.04 -7.09
C ARG A 659 36.50 -27.20 -7.84
N PRO A 660 37.81 -27.18 -8.13
CA PRO A 660 38.43 -28.35 -8.72
C PRO A 660 38.17 -29.52 -7.79
N THR A 661 37.53 -30.55 -8.29
CA THR A 661 37.43 -31.83 -7.59
C THR A 661 38.84 -32.16 -7.13
N PRO A 662 39.12 -32.44 -5.86
CA PRO A 662 40.46 -32.85 -5.49
C PRO A 662 40.79 -34.07 -6.33
N THR A 663 41.68 -33.89 -7.30
CA THR A 663 42.27 -34.97 -8.06
C THR A 663 42.80 -35.96 -7.03
N ARG A 664 42.20 -37.15 -6.97
CA ARG A 664 42.71 -38.24 -6.21
C ARG A 664 44.15 -38.41 -6.68
N SER A 665 45.08 -37.93 -5.90
CA SER A 665 46.50 -38.13 -6.13
C SER A 665 46.70 -39.66 -6.22
N THR A 666 46.85 -40.16 -7.45
CA THR A 666 47.36 -41.48 -7.64
C THR A 666 48.82 -41.41 -7.25
N LEU A 667 49.11 -41.74 -5.98
CA LEU A 667 50.46 -42.04 -5.58
C LEU A 667 50.99 -43.13 -6.45
N PRO A 668 52.21 -42.98 -7.02
CA PRO A 668 52.79 -44.04 -7.80
C PRO A 668 52.95 -45.30 -6.92
N PRO A 669 52.84 -46.49 -7.48
CA PRO A 669 53.00 -47.74 -6.73
C PRO A 669 54.38 -47.79 -6.12
N GLY A 670 54.48 -47.74 -4.77
CA GLY A 670 55.77 -47.88 -4.05
C GLY A 670 56.09 -46.78 -3.04
N ALA A 671 55.26 -45.75 -2.86
CA ALA A 671 55.53 -44.73 -1.81
C ALA A 671 55.16 -45.25 -0.43
N PRO A 672 56.07 -45.16 0.63
CA PRO A 672 55.79 -45.62 1.96
C PRO A 672 54.67 -44.75 2.61
N ARG A 673 53.73 -45.42 3.27
CA ARG A 673 52.69 -44.74 4.04
C ARG A 673 53.27 -43.96 5.23
N PRO A 674 52.89 -42.73 5.45
CA PRO A 674 53.24 -42.03 6.66
C PRO A 674 52.60 -42.74 7.87
N LEU A 675 53.44 -43.04 8.88
CA LEU A 675 53.01 -43.58 10.17
C LEU A 675 52.12 -42.54 10.90
N VAL A 676 50.96 -42.94 11.26
CA VAL A 676 50.05 -42.14 12.12
C VAL A 676 50.56 -42.31 13.56
N PRO A 677 50.85 -41.26 14.32
CA PRO A 677 51.21 -41.38 15.73
C PRO A 677 50.01 -41.88 16.53
N SER A 678 50.17 -42.96 17.26
CA SER A 678 49.20 -43.48 18.23
C SER A 678 49.03 -42.46 19.36
N SER A 679 47.83 -41.95 19.58
CA SER A 679 47.48 -41.21 20.78
C SER A 679 47.39 -42.14 21.97
N THR A 680 48.31 -42.05 22.88
CA THR A 680 48.24 -42.64 24.23
C THR A 680 47.22 -41.87 25.07
N THR A 681 46.24 -42.57 25.54
CA THR A 681 45.30 -42.18 26.59
C THR A 681 46.03 -41.93 27.90
N ALA A 682 45.80 -40.81 28.56
CA ALA A 682 46.04 -40.62 29.99
C ALA A 682 44.72 -40.16 30.62
N GLY A 683 44.18 -40.97 31.53
CA GLY A 683 42.98 -40.68 32.32
C GLY A 683 43.35 -39.96 33.62
N PRO A 684 42.43 -39.80 34.58
CA PRO A 684 42.05 -38.54 35.19
C PRO A 684 42.78 -38.22 36.50
N GLY A 685 42.86 -36.93 36.80
CA GLY A 685 43.13 -36.36 38.08
C GLY A 685 42.37 -35.08 38.23
#